data_860e557edd92973d88d687288b3a3ea8
#
_entry.id   860e557edd92973d88d687288b3a3ea8
#
_cell.length_a   1.000
_cell.length_b   1.000
_cell.length_c   1.000
_cell.angle_alpha   90.00
_cell.angle_beta   90.00
_cell.angle_gamma   90.00
#
_symmetry.space_group_name_H-M   'P 1'
#
loop_
_entity.id
_entity.type
_entity.pdbx_description
1 polymer ?
#
loop_
_entity_poly.entity_id
_entity_poly.type
_entity_poly.pdbx_seq_one_letter_code
_entity_poly.pdbx_strand_id
1 'polypeptide(L)'
;MAQEDKRQHGPDTAEAGVTVTGSGNATAASGGTAVTGYRGPAPRSDRSPDAPVHLSDTGDAIATAGAVANTGYIGALTMQQRAPQEPTPWPHQVGVIPPAARAFQRRAAAERLHTTVDGGGTAVLNQLLTGMGGVGKTQLAADYVRTAWNDGSEAGGLDVLVWVDASARSAIVTRYAQAGVELCRADPNDPDNAARSFLAWLTPKAGAKPCRWLIVLDDVADPDDLKGLWPPDSPHGRTLVTTRRRDAALAAQGRRTIEVGLFTEAEALTYLTASLTGHGHDESADELTALAKDLGRLPLALAQAAAYLIDTDESVAGYRELLADRATALADAAPDRLPDDQDLPLAAAWSLSIDRADTLKPVGLARPMLTLTAFLDANGIPQDVLTSAPALAHLTAHRTRTGPEHAGAPDPVSARDAVRALSALHRLSLVDHDRDASHRTVRVHQLIQRTTRDTLTPHQYDITARAAADALIAAWPTVERNTALAQTFRANTTALAGHAGQALYRPDAHAVLYRTGRSLGEAGQVIAARDHFQHLTETTCHHLGPDHPDTLTARNDLAEWRGEAGDAAGAADAFAELLDDRIRVLGPDHPNTLTTRGHLAQLRGRAGDAAGAADALADLLDDRIRVLGPDAPDTLTTRGNLAFWRGRAGDAAGAADALADLLDDRIRVLGPDAPGTLTTRGDLAFWRGEAGDAAGAADAFAELLSHVVRVLGPDAPGTLTTRGNLAFWRGEAGDAAGAADAFAELLPHVVRVLGPDAPDTLATRGNLAQWRGRAGDAAGAADALAELLDDRIRVLGPDAPGTLTTRGNLAFWRGEAGDAAGAADAFAELLPHVVRVLGPDATDTLAIRGNLAFWRGKAGDAAGAGDAYKQLHVARRRLMGENHPATLAAWGSFAHWRGQAGDAAGAVTVTEQLLEHMVRVLGADHPHVPIIRSNLAHWQKEAERVPGLSGNDRS
;
A
#
# COMPACT_ATOMS: atom_id res chain seq x y z
N MET A 1 -44.63 -60.35 9.00
CA MET A 1 -45.96 -60.02 9.45
C MET A 1 -46.05 -58.51 9.29
N ALA A 2 -46.56 -58.03 8.16
CA ALA A 2 -47.94 -57.70 7.90
C ALA A 2 -48.32 -56.45 8.77
N GLN A 3 -48.68 -55.36 8.23
CA GLN A 3 -49.73 -55.09 7.27
C GLN A 3 -49.58 -53.72 6.62
N GLU A 4 -49.90 -53.73 5.38
CA GLU A 4 -50.30 -52.60 4.52
C GLU A 4 -51.43 -51.80 5.15
N ASP A 5 -51.51 -50.49 4.87
CA ASP A 5 -52.77 -49.94 4.50
C ASP A 5 -52.60 -48.76 3.47
N LYS A 6 -53.26 -48.99 2.37
CA LYS A 6 -53.43 -48.05 1.25
C LYS A 6 -54.44 -46.99 1.60
N ARG A 7 -54.16 -45.72 1.28
CA ARG A 7 -55.23 -44.75 0.84
C ARG A 7 -54.67 -43.71 -0.11
N GLN A 8 -55.01 -43.93 -1.33
CA GLN A 8 -55.75 -43.04 -2.27
C GLN A 8 -55.30 -41.63 -2.47
N HIS A 9 -55.00 -41.41 -3.75
CA HIS A 9 -54.77 -40.17 -4.45
C HIS A 9 -55.81 -39.07 -4.19
N GLY A 10 -55.36 -37.86 -3.98
CA GLY A 10 -56.06 -36.60 -4.23
C GLY A 10 -55.09 -35.66 -4.98
N PRO A 11 -55.59 -34.70 -5.77
CA PRO A 11 -54.93 -34.20 -6.95
C PRO A 11 -53.89 -33.12 -6.70
N ASP A 12 -52.98 -33.03 -7.67
CA ASP A 12 -52.08 -31.93 -8.01
C ASP A 12 -52.12 -30.68 -7.13
N THR A 13 -51.12 -30.49 -6.27
CA THR A 13 -50.75 -29.17 -5.82
C THR A 13 -49.47 -28.78 -6.58
N ALA A 14 -49.69 -27.89 -7.57
CA ALA A 14 -48.60 -27.18 -8.23
C ALA A 14 -47.58 -26.66 -7.19
N GLU A 15 -46.33 -27.03 -7.36
CA GLU A 15 -45.22 -26.45 -6.63
C GLU A 15 -45.21 -24.95 -6.91
N ALA A 16 -45.63 -24.16 -5.95
CA ALA A 16 -45.52 -22.71 -6.04
C ALA A 16 -44.08 -22.32 -5.76
N GLY A 17 -43.26 -22.27 -6.83
CA GLY A 17 -41.95 -21.62 -6.80
C GLY A 17 -42.15 -20.12 -6.46
N VAL A 18 -41.32 -19.59 -5.61
CA VAL A 18 -41.29 -18.16 -5.34
C VAL A 18 -40.46 -17.52 -6.44
N THR A 19 -41.09 -16.78 -7.35
CA THR A 19 -40.44 -16.01 -8.39
C THR A 19 -40.28 -14.57 -7.91
N VAL A 20 -39.07 -14.07 -7.87
CA VAL A 20 -38.76 -12.70 -7.47
C VAL A 20 -38.36 -11.91 -8.70
N THR A 21 -39.07 -10.83 -8.98
CA THR A 21 -38.83 -9.94 -10.11
C THR A 21 -38.69 -8.49 -9.66
N GLY A 22 -37.76 -7.75 -10.28
CA GLY A 22 -37.65 -6.30 -10.16
C GLY A 22 -36.93 -5.79 -8.93
N SER A 23 -35.70 -6.15 -8.77
CA SER A 23 -34.83 -5.57 -7.76
C SER A 23 -33.93 -4.51 -8.39
N GLY A 24 -33.68 -3.43 -7.65
CA GLY A 24 -32.76 -2.40 -8.03
C GLY A 24 -31.31 -2.93 -8.08
N ASN A 25 -30.41 -2.20 -8.72
CA ASN A 25 -29.01 -2.53 -8.81
C ASN A 25 -28.32 -2.34 -7.45
N ALA A 26 -27.45 -3.24 -7.09
CA ALA A 26 -26.58 -3.11 -5.95
C ALA A 26 -25.13 -2.97 -6.42
N THR A 27 -24.40 -2.07 -5.79
CA THR A 27 -23.00 -1.84 -6.09
C THR A 27 -22.16 -2.20 -4.89
N ALA A 28 -21.12 -2.98 -5.07
CA ALA A 28 -20.09 -3.17 -4.10
C ALA A 28 -18.80 -2.49 -4.56
N ALA A 29 -18.30 -1.57 -3.76
CA ALA A 29 -16.97 -1.02 -3.91
C ALA A 29 -16.07 -1.61 -2.83
N SER A 30 -14.77 -1.69 -3.07
CA SER A 30 -13.72 -2.14 -2.13
C SER A 30 -14.24 -3.00 -0.97
N GLY A 31 -14.47 -4.26 -1.24
CA GLY A 31 -14.76 -5.24 -0.21
C GLY A 31 -16.21 -5.58 0.06
N GLY A 32 -17.18 -5.04 -0.65
CA GLY A 32 -18.58 -5.44 -0.54
C GLY A 32 -18.99 -6.46 -1.60
N THR A 33 -20.04 -7.24 -1.36
CA THR A 33 -20.71 -8.03 -2.39
C THR A 33 -21.88 -7.23 -2.95
N ALA A 34 -21.87 -6.97 -4.25
CA ALA A 34 -23.02 -6.37 -4.89
C ALA A 34 -24.11 -7.42 -5.05
N VAL A 35 -25.26 -7.12 -4.52
CA VAL A 35 -26.42 -7.99 -4.64
C VAL A 35 -27.54 -7.21 -5.29
N THR A 36 -27.92 -7.68 -6.43
CA THR A 36 -29.13 -7.18 -7.09
C THR A 36 -30.17 -8.26 -7.08
N GLY A 37 -31.27 -8.04 -6.41
CA GLY A 37 -32.34 -8.97 -6.43
C GLY A 37 -33.31 -8.64 -5.29
N TYR A 38 -34.63 -8.60 -5.59
CA TYR A 38 -35.67 -8.49 -4.59
C TYR A 38 -35.89 -9.81 -3.92
N ARG A 39 -36.24 -9.75 -2.64
CA ARG A 39 -36.91 -10.83 -1.95
C ARG A 39 -38.26 -10.38 -1.39
N GLY A 40 -39.29 -11.17 -1.68
CA GLY A 40 -40.47 -11.16 -0.87
C GLY A 40 -40.18 -11.68 0.57
N PRO A 41 -41.18 -11.61 1.48
CA PRO A 41 -41.02 -12.10 2.84
C PRO A 41 -40.57 -13.57 2.82
N ALA A 42 -39.62 -13.91 3.70
CA ALA A 42 -39.05 -15.24 3.82
C ALA A 42 -40.14 -16.32 3.89
N PRO A 43 -40.00 -17.44 3.19
CA PRO A 43 -40.92 -18.56 3.35
C PRO A 43 -40.91 -18.99 4.82
N ARG A 44 -42.06 -19.09 5.45
CA ARG A 44 -42.20 -19.62 6.81
C ARG A 44 -41.64 -21.04 6.84
N SER A 45 -40.96 -21.38 7.93
CA SER A 45 -40.16 -22.57 8.22
C SER A 45 -40.79 -23.96 8.07
N ASP A 46 -41.97 -24.08 7.43
CA ASP A 46 -42.72 -25.34 7.31
C ASP A 46 -42.79 -25.88 5.88
N ARG A 47 -41.89 -25.47 4.99
CA ARG A 47 -41.85 -25.99 3.61
C ARG A 47 -40.53 -26.61 3.26
N SER A 48 -40.62 -27.73 2.55
CA SER A 48 -39.54 -28.59 2.05
C SER A 48 -38.33 -27.81 1.51
N PRO A 49 -37.12 -28.27 1.78
CA PRO A 49 -35.90 -27.60 1.34
C PRO A 49 -35.63 -27.61 -0.17
N ASP A 50 -36.49 -28.24 -0.97
CA ASP A 50 -36.21 -28.49 -2.39
C ASP A 50 -37.06 -27.64 -3.37
N ALA A 51 -37.65 -26.53 -2.94
CA ALA A 51 -38.35 -25.66 -3.89
C ALA A 51 -37.36 -24.71 -4.58
N PRO A 52 -37.23 -24.77 -5.92
CA PRO A 52 -36.29 -23.91 -6.63
C PRO A 52 -36.68 -22.45 -6.48
N VAL A 53 -35.77 -21.64 -5.96
CA VAL A 53 -35.90 -20.17 -5.94
C VAL A 53 -35.24 -19.65 -7.22
N HIS A 54 -36.06 -19.26 -8.20
CA HIS A 54 -35.59 -18.59 -9.39
C HIS A 54 -35.45 -17.10 -9.12
N LEU A 55 -34.16 -16.65 -9.06
CA LEU A 55 -33.81 -15.24 -9.06
C LEU A 55 -33.61 -14.81 -10.51
N SER A 56 -34.51 -14.02 -11.06
CA SER A 56 -34.36 -13.39 -12.36
C SER A 56 -34.59 -11.88 -12.23
N ASP A 57 -33.92 -11.08 -13.05
CA ASP A 57 -33.90 -9.62 -13.00
C ASP A 57 -33.23 -9.04 -11.76
N THR A 58 -32.08 -9.54 -11.48
CA THR A 58 -31.17 -8.83 -10.59
C THR A 58 -30.44 -7.78 -11.41
N GLY A 59 -30.57 -6.52 -11.12
CA GLY A 59 -29.80 -5.48 -11.77
C GLY A 59 -28.30 -5.74 -11.63
N ASP A 60 -27.45 -5.01 -12.37
CA ASP A 60 -26.00 -5.22 -12.38
C ASP A 60 -25.39 -5.16 -10.98
N ALA A 61 -24.68 -6.20 -10.62
CA ALA A 61 -23.82 -6.17 -9.45
C ALA A 61 -22.44 -5.64 -9.88
N ILE A 62 -22.08 -4.44 -9.46
CA ILE A 62 -20.80 -3.84 -9.74
C ILE A 62 -19.97 -3.89 -8.46
N ALA A 63 -18.92 -4.67 -8.49
CA ALA A 63 -17.90 -4.60 -7.47
C ALA A 63 -16.74 -3.76 -7.99
N THR A 64 -16.34 -2.70 -7.31
CA THR A 64 -15.14 -1.94 -7.57
C THR A 64 -14.03 -2.37 -6.61
N ALA A 65 -12.78 -2.12 -6.97
CA ALA A 65 -11.54 -2.56 -6.34
C ALA A 65 -11.65 -3.16 -4.93
N GLY A 66 -11.41 -4.46 -4.80
CA GLY A 66 -11.39 -5.20 -3.52
C GLY A 66 -12.68 -5.94 -3.16
N ALA A 67 -13.71 -5.93 -4.00
CA ALA A 67 -14.90 -6.73 -3.79
C ALA A 67 -14.79 -8.11 -4.45
N VAL A 68 -15.26 -9.14 -3.75
CA VAL A 68 -15.14 -10.54 -4.19
C VAL A 68 -15.90 -10.82 -5.48
N ALA A 69 -17.04 -10.18 -5.68
CA ALA A 69 -17.89 -10.42 -6.86
C ALA A 69 -17.36 -9.84 -8.17
N ASN A 70 -16.36 -9.00 -8.13
CA ASN A 70 -15.97 -8.22 -9.30
C ASN A 70 -14.73 -8.73 -9.98
N THR A 71 -14.08 -9.69 -9.42
CA THR A 71 -12.71 -9.77 -9.82
C THR A 71 -12.29 -11.17 -10.14
N GLY A 72 -12.50 -11.52 -11.30
CA GLY A 72 -11.53 -12.36 -11.91
C GLY A 72 -10.17 -11.65 -12.09
N TYR A 73 -10.04 -10.37 -11.84
CA TYR A 73 -8.80 -9.62 -12.02
C TYR A 73 -8.43 -8.79 -10.80
N ILE A 74 -7.61 -9.36 -9.94
CA ILE A 74 -6.63 -8.61 -9.18
C ILE A 74 -5.29 -8.91 -9.83
N GLY A 75 -4.83 -8.01 -10.68
CA GLY A 75 -3.43 -7.97 -11.03
C GLY A 75 -2.65 -7.90 -9.74
N ALA A 76 -1.69 -8.81 -9.57
CA ALA A 76 -0.83 -9.03 -8.41
C ALA A 76 -0.90 -7.91 -7.34
N LEU A 77 -1.90 -7.93 -6.48
CA LEU A 77 -1.87 -7.23 -5.20
C LEU A 77 -0.91 -8.04 -4.32
N THR A 78 0.32 -7.58 -4.24
CA THR A 78 1.28 -8.11 -3.29
C THR A 78 0.89 -7.61 -1.91
N MET A 79 -0.05 -8.29 -1.26
CA MET A 79 -0.43 -7.96 0.10
C MET A 79 0.58 -8.56 1.07
N GLN A 80 1.19 -7.69 1.84
CA GLN A 80 2.12 -8.08 2.89
C GLN A 80 1.35 -8.79 4.01
N GLN A 81 1.70 -10.06 4.22
CA GLN A 81 1.18 -10.83 5.34
C GLN A 81 1.76 -10.32 6.65
N ARG A 82 0.93 -9.77 7.53
CA ARG A 82 1.25 -9.65 8.95
C ARG A 82 0.53 -10.76 9.71
N ALA A 83 1.30 -11.50 10.52
CA ALA A 83 0.73 -12.43 11.49
C ALA A 83 -0.21 -11.69 12.46
N PRO A 84 -1.25 -12.35 13.01
CA PRO A 84 -2.11 -11.76 14.03
C PRO A 84 -1.22 -11.29 15.18
N GLN A 85 -1.21 -10.00 15.42
CA GLN A 85 -0.45 -9.46 16.54
C GLN A 85 -1.25 -9.77 17.81
N GLU A 86 -0.68 -10.57 18.69
CA GLU A 86 -1.08 -10.58 20.10
C GLU A 86 -1.07 -9.15 20.64
N PRO A 87 -1.90 -8.82 21.65
CA PRO A 87 -1.84 -7.52 22.27
C PRO A 87 -0.39 -7.19 22.61
N THR A 88 0.09 -6.09 22.12
CA THR A 88 1.50 -5.70 22.22
C THR A 88 1.94 -5.79 23.69
N PRO A 89 2.92 -6.65 24.03
CA PRO A 89 3.37 -6.76 25.41
C PRO A 89 4.00 -5.43 25.88
N TRP A 90 3.72 -5.06 27.09
CA TRP A 90 4.30 -3.89 27.74
C TRP A 90 5.47 -4.31 28.65
N PRO A 91 6.59 -3.55 28.66
CA PRO A 91 6.90 -2.34 27.90
C PRO A 91 7.18 -2.64 26.42
N HIS A 92 6.87 -1.67 25.52
CA HIS A 92 7.00 -1.83 24.05
C HIS A 92 7.97 -0.84 23.44
N GLN A 93 8.87 -1.35 22.56
CA GLN A 93 9.88 -0.54 21.87
C GLN A 93 9.66 -0.58 20.36
N VAL A 94 9.59 0.61 19.73
CA VAL A 94 9.59 0.79 18.28
C VAL A 94 10.86 1.51 17.85
N GLY A 95 11.58 0.93 16.91
CA GLY A 95 12.88 1.43 16.48
C GLY A 95 14.06 0.85 17.27
N VAL A 96 15.26 1.12 16.78
CA VAL A 96 16.51 0.58 17.32
C VAL A 96 17.28 1.67 18.03
N ILE A 97 17.59 1.46 19.31
CA ILE A 97 18.48 2.33 20.07
C ILE A 97 19.91 2.09 19.56
N PRO A 98 20.68 3.12 19.19
CA PRO A 98 22.07 2.97 18.82
C PRO A 98 22.88 2.26 19.91
N PRO A 99 23.86 1.41 19.58
CA PRO A 99 24.70 0.75 20.57
C PRO A 99 25.43 1.77 21.47
N ALA A 100 25.78 1.35 22.69
CA ALA A 100 26.50 2.20 23.61
C ALA A 100 27.90 2.50 23.07
N ALA A 101 28.31 3.77 23.13
CA ALA A 101 29.68 4.14 22.85
C ALA A 101 30.62 3.49 23.87
N ARG A 102 31.77 2.99 23.40
CA ARG A 102 32.83 2.49 24.32
C ARG A 102 33.30 3.64 25.19
N ALA A 103 33.57 3.36 26.46
CA ALA A 103 34.01 4.34 27.45
C ALA A 103 33.14 5.62 27.51
N PHE A 104 31.82 5.47 27.45
CA PHE A 104 30.85 6.59 27.48
C PHE A 104 31.10 7.48 28.72
N GLN A 105 31.24 8.80 28.51
CA GLN A 105 31.49 9.78 29.56
C GLN A 105 30.19 10.45 29.98
N ARG A 106 29.81 10.32 31.27
CA ARG A 106 28.71 11.10 31.85
C ARG A 106 29.12 12.55 31.98
N ARG A 107 28.52 13.44 31.22
CA ARG A 107 28.79 14.85 31.21
C ARG A 107 27.74 15.64 31.95
N ALA A 108 28.06 16.91 32.26
CA ALA A 108 27.07 17.87 32.77
C ALA A 108 25.86 18.04 31.86
N ALA A 109 26.00 17.80 30.56
CA ALA A 109 24.89 17.75 29.63
C ALA A 109 23.94 16.57 29.89
N ALA A 110 24.44 15.39 30.36
CA ALA A 110 23.60 14.26 30.73
C ALA A 110 22.76 14.57 31.99
N GLU A 111 23.34 15.19 33.01
CA GLU A 111 22.61 15.58 34.22
C GLU A 111 21.53 16.63 33.90
N ARG A 112 21.86 17.62 33.06
CA ARG A 112 20.87 18.63 32.56
C ARG A 112 19.76 17.97 31.77
N LEU A 113 20.07 16.94 31.00
CA LEU A 113 19.10 16.17 30.25
C LEU A 113 18.11 15.45 31.18
N HIS A 114 18.62 14.71 32.18
CA HIS A 114 17.79 14.05 33.17
C HIS A 114 16.87 15.04 33.91
N THR A 115 17.43 16.14 34.45
CA THR A 115 16.62 17.14 35.14
C THR A 115 15.59 17.84 34.24
N THR A 116 15.87 17.97 32.97
CA THR A 116 14.96 18.62 32.00
C THR A 116 13.83 17.71 31.57
N VAL A 117 14.11 16.43 31.30
CA VAL A 117 13.17 15.50 30.70
C VAL A 117 12.34 14.74 31.75
N ASP A 118 12.88 14.48 32.94
CA ASP A 118 12.20 13.76 34.03
C ASP A 118 10.98 14.53 34.58
N GLY A 119 10.90 15.83 34.37
CA GLY A 119 9.72 16.65 34.68
C GLY A 119 8.58 16.59 33.65
N GLY A 120 8.72 15.79 32.61
CA GLY A 120 7.83 15.75 31.44
C GLY A 120 8.12 16.87 30.44
N GLY A 121 7.76 16.66 29.16
CA GLY A 121 7.90 17.64 28.09
C GLY A 121 8.98 17.32 27.06
N THR A 122 9.36 18.32 26.26
CA THR A 122 10.30 18.16 25.13
C THR A 122 11.64 18.81 25.43
N ALA A 123 12.73 18.03 25.27
CA ALA A 123 14.09 18.54 25.31
C ALA A 123 14.74 18.45 23.93
N VAL A 124 15.37 19.55 23.48
CA VAL A 124 16.10 19.63 22.22
C VAL A 124 17.60 19.71 22.48
N LEU A 125 18.35 18.71 21.97
CA LEU A 125 19.80 18.67 22.07
C LEU A 125 20.41 19.35 20.84
N ASN A 126 20.90 20.57 21.03
CA ASN A 126 21.57 21.36 20.00
C ASN A 126 23.08 21.29 20.15
N GLN A 127 23.79 21.54 19.05
CA GLN A 127 25.24 21.71 19.08
C GLN A 127 25.61 23.16 19.37
N LEU A 128 26.62 23.36 20.23
CA LEU A 128 27.15 24.70 20.56
C LEU A 128 27.84 25.37 19.35
N LEU A 129 28.43 24.55 18.47
CA LEU A 129 29.13 24.99 17.26
C LEU A 129 28.29 24.65 16.02
N THR A 130 28.04 25.64 15.18
CA THR A 130 27.37 25.46 13.90
C THR A 130 28.28 24.66 12.96
N GLY A 131 27.76 23.63 12.34
CA GLY A 131 28.41 22.85 11.28
C GLY A 131 29.01 21.51 11.69
N MET A 132 29.43 21.24 12.91
CA MET A 132 30.11 19.98 13.26
C MET A 132 29.20 18.88 13.80
N GLY A 133 29.29 17.65 13.19
CA GLY A 133 28.77 16.40 13.72
C GLY A 133 29.74 15.78 14.74
N GLY A 134 29.39 14.67 15.36
CA GLY A 134 30.33 13.86 16.16
C GLY A 134 30.51 14.25 17.61
N VAL A 135 29.80 15.26 18.13
CA VAL A 135 29.88 15.65 19.60
C VAL A 135 29.14 14.67 20.53
N GLY A 136 28.47 13.64 19.99
CA GLY A 136 27.83 12.59 20.78
C GLY A 136 26.39 12.90 21.21
N LYS A 137 25.64 13.73 20.50
CA LYS A 137 24.20 14.00 20.78
C LYS A 137 23.36 12.73 20.79
N THR A 138 23.43 11.92 19.73
CA THR A 138 22.78 10.63 19.62
C THR A 138 23.17 9.67 20.73
N GLN A 139 24.47 9.62 21.12
CA GLN A 139 24.92 8.77 22.20
C GLN A 139 24.41 9.24 23.56
N LEU A 140 24.28 10.55 23.76
CA LEU A 140 23.71 11.12 24.97
C LEU A 140 22.20 10.79 25.08
N ALA A 141 21.48 10.90 23.97
CA ALA A 141 20.09 10.49 23.88
C ALA A 141 19.92 8.99 24.15
N ALA A 142 20.78 8.16 23.57
CA ALA A 142 20.75 6.72 23.74
C ALA A 142 21.09 6.27 25.19
N ASP A 143 22.01 6.96 25.87
CA ASP A 143 22.32 6.70 27.28
C ASP A 143 21.12 7.05 28.18
N TYR A 144 20.50 8.20 27.94
CA TYR A 144 19.28 8.57 28.66
C TYR A 144 18.17 7.53 28.45
N VAL A 145 17.94 7.10 27.21
CA VAL A 145 16.92 6.10 26.87
C VAL A 145 17.19 4.78 27.60
N ARG A 146 18.43 4.28 27.56
CA ARG A 146 18.79 3.02 28.25
C ARG A 146 18.59 3.12 29.75
N THR A 147 18.94 4.26 30.33
CA THR A 147 18.74 4.50 31.79
C THR A 147 17.25 4.51 32.12
N ALA A 148 16.45 5.25 31.36
CA ALA A 148 14.99 5.35 31.53
C ALA A 148 14.25 4.03 31.25
N TRP A 149 14.76 3.23 30.30
CA TRP A 149 14.17 1.93 29.93
C TRP A 149 14.45 0.86 30.98
N ASN A 150 15.67 0.84 31.56
CA ASN A 150 16.10 -0.14 32.53
C ASN A 150 15.70 0.22 33.98
N ASP A 151 15.14 1.41 34.20
CA ASP A 151 14.58 1.80 35.47
C ASP A 151 13.31 1.00 35.77
N GLY A 152 13.50 -0.21 36.31
CA GLY A 152 12.43 -1.15 36.68
C GLY A 152 11.60 -0.73 37.89
N SER A 153 11.72 0.50 38.41
CA SER A 153 10.92 0.98 39.52
C SER A 153 9.45 1.16 39.10
N GLU A 154 8.52 0.71 39.94
CA GLU A 154 7.06 0.89 39.70
C GLU A 154 6.68 2.37 39.50
N ALA A 155 7.55 3.29 39.89
CA ALA A 155 7.32 4.74 39.79
C ALA A 155 8.00 5.43 38.59
N GLY A 156 8.98 4.80 37.89
CA GLY A 156 9.84 5.48 36.89
C GLY A 156 9.96 4.85 35.50
N GLY A 157 9.65 3.57 35.31
CA GLY A 157 9.89 2.86 34.05
C GLY A 157 8.99 3.34 32.91
N LEU A 158 9.47 3.22 31.66
CA LEU A 158 8.72 3.54 30.44
C LEU A 158 7.79 2.40 30.03
N ASP A 159 6.61 2.75 29.58
CA ASP A 159 5.66 1.80 29.01
C ASP A 159 5.86 1.69 27.46
N VAL A 160 6.21 2.81 26.81
CA VAL A 160 6.47 2.87 25.36
C VAL A 160 7.71 3.72 25.06
N LEU A 161 8.56 3.18 24.19
CA LEU A 161 9.72 3.86 23.62
C LEU A 161 9.63 3.86 22.10
N VAL A 162 9.77 5.03 21.46
CA VAL A 162 9.87 5.14 20.02
C VAL A 162 11.13 5.89 19.63
N TRP A 163 12.05 5.20 18.94
CA TRP A 163 13.25 5.82 18.36
C TRP A 163 13.02 6.10 16.88
N VAL A 164 13.06 7.37 16.52
CA VAL A 164 12.76 7.88 15.16
C VAL A 164 14.02 8.47 14.57
N ASP A 165 14.42 8.00 13.39
CA ASP A 165 15.31 8.76 12.53
C ASP A 165 14.51 9.92 11.94
N ALA A 166 14.86 11.14 12.30
CA ALA A 166 14.10 12.34 11.94
C ALA A 166 14.81 13.18 10.87
N SER A 167 15.69 12.56 10.10
CA SER A 167 16.43 13.20 9.01
C SER A 167 15.56 13.67 7.83
N ALA A 168 14.33 13.12 7.69
CA ALA A 168 13.34 13.49 6.70
C ALA A 168 11.91 13.23 7.20
N ARG A 169 10.93 14.02 6.72
CA ARG A 169 9.51 13.87 7.05
C ARG A 169 8.98 12.45 6.81
N SER A 170 9.34 11.85 5.69
CA SER A 170 8.91 10.49 5.33
C SER A 170 9.39 9.45 6.34
N ALA A 171 10.60 9.58 6.88
CA ALA A 171 11.14 8.68 7.89
C ALA A 171 10.38 8.82 9.22
N ILE A 172 10.02 10.05 9.60
CA ILE A 172 9.20 10.33 10.79
C ILE A 172 7.81 9.71 10.65
N VAL A 173 7.11 9.99 9.54
CA VAL A 173 5.77 9.42 9.26
C VAL A 173 5.82 7.89 9.29
N THR A 174 6.80 7.30 8.63
CA THR A 174 6.97 5.85 8.59
C THR A 174 7.13 5.23 9.99
N ARG A 175 7.96 5.84 10.84
CA ARG A 175 8.18 5.31 12.20
C ARG A 175 6.97 5.50 13.09
N TYR A 176 6.29 6.64 12.99
CA TYR A 176 5.04 6.87 13.70
C TYR A 176 3.91 5.96 13.22
N ALA A 177 3.84 5.72 11.92
CA ALA A 177 2.90 4.76 11.36
C ALA A 177 3.15 3.34 11.89
N GLN A 178 4.41 2.91 11.96
CA GLN A 178 4.76 1.63 12.56
C GLN A 178 4.27 1.55 14.02
N ALA A 179 4.54 2.59 14.83
CA ALA A 179 4.05 2.66 16.21
C ALA A 179 2.50 2.68 16.27
N GLY A 180 1.86 3.38 15.33
CA GLY A 180 0.41 3.39 15.18
C GLY A 180 -0.18 2.02 14.90
N VAL A 181 0.43 1.29 13.98
CA VAL A 181 0.03 -0.10 13.66
C VAL A 181 0.23 -1.01 14.86
N GLU A 182 1.40 -0.96 15.50
CA GLU A 182 1.76 -1.87 16.60
C GLU A 182 0.97 -1.59 17.90
N LEU A 183 0.75 -0.32 18.25
CA LEU A 183 0.15 0.09 19.52
C LEU A 183 -1.34 0.44 19.42
N CYS A 184 -1.76 1.01 18.29
CA CYS A 184 -3.11 1.54 18.09
C CYS A 184 -3.92 0.68 17.12
N ARG A 185 -3.31 -0.34 16.51
CA ARG A 185 -3.91 -1.14 15.44
C ARG A 185 -4.36 -0.27 14.25
N ALA A 186 -3.62 0.81 13.98
CA ALA A 186 -3.87 1.66 12.83
C ALA A 186 -3.60 0.91 11.52
N ASP A 187 -4.24 1.38 10.44
CA ASP A 187 -4.07 0.77 9.12
C ASP A 187 -2.62 0.92 8.62
N PRO A 188 -1.91 -0.18 8.34
CA PRO A 188 -0.56 -0.12 7.79
C PRO A 188 -0.52 0.46 6.36
N ASN A 189 -1.64 0.49 5.64
CA ASN A 189 -1.73 0.97 4.27
C ASN A 189 -1.95 2.50 4.17
N ASP A 190 -2.27 3.16 5.28
CA ASP A 190 -2.36 4.62 5.38
C ASP A 190 -1.37 5.13 6.44
N PRO A 191 -0.08 5.29 6.10
CA PRO A 191 0.94 5.70 7.06
C PRO A 191 0.71 7.09 7.64
N ASP A 192 0.13 8.02 6.88
CA ASP A 192 -0.18 9.35 7.40
C ASP A 192 -1.29 9.30 8.45
N ASN A 193 -2.32 8.50 8.24
CA ASN A 193 -3.38 8.31 9.22
C ASN A 193 -2.90 7.46 10.41
N ALA A 194 -2.10 6.43 10.17
CA ALA A 194 -1.49 5.63 11.22
C ALA A 194 -0.59 6.48 12.12
N ALA A 195 0.22 7.37 11.55
CA ALA A 195 1.04 8.33 12.28
C ALA A 195 0.18 9.31 13.11
N ARG A 196 -0.91 9.84 12.52
CA ARG A 196 -1.87 10.71 13.23
C ARG A 196 -2.58 9.96 14.37
N SER A 197 -2.99 8.72 14.14
CA SER A 197 -3.62 7.86 15.13
C SER A 197 -2.69 7.58 16.31
N PHE A 198 -1.41 7.34 16.04
CA PHE A 198 -0.39 7.21 17.07
C PHE A 198 -0.24 8.48 17.88
N LEU A 199 -0.10 9.64 17.24
CA LEU A 199 0.01 10.93 17.95
C LEU A 199 -1.24 11.23 18.80
N ALA A 200 -2.44 10.94 18.29
CA ALA A 200 -3.68 11.07 19.03
C ALA A 200 -3.74 10.09 20.22
N TRP A 201 -3.23 8.88 20.05
CA TRP A 201 -3.17 7.86 21.11
C TRP A 201 -2.27 8.26 22.27
N LEU A 202 -1.17 9.00 22.03
CA LEU A 202 -0.27 9.53 23.06
C LEU A 202 -0.93 10.57 23.94
N THR A 203 -2.04 11.17 23.51
CA THR A 203 -2.75 12.19 24.27
C THR A 203 -3.44 11.57 25.49
N PRO A 204 -3.30 12.14 26.71
CA PRO A 204 -3.93 11.61 27.90
C PRO A 204 -5.46 11.51 27.76
N LYS A 205 -6.02 10.34 28.10
CA LYS A 205 -7.48 10.09 28.08
C LYS A 205 -8.01 10.08 29.51
N ALA A 206 -9.13 10.77 29.75
CA ALA A 206 -9.79 10.77 31.04
C ALA A 206 -10.25 9.35 31.43
N GLY A 207 -9.85 8.88 32.62
CA GLY A 207 -10.25 7.57 33.15
C GLY A 207 -9.40 6.38 32.69
N ALA A 208 -8.44 6.55 31.78
CA ALA A 208 -7.53 5.50 31.37
C ALA A 208 -6.25 5.48 32.25
N LYS A 209 -5.62 4.30 32.39
CA LYS A 209 -4.30 4.20 33.02
C LYS A 209 -3.30 5.04 32.19
N PRO A 210 -2.56 5.99 32.79
CA PRO A 210 -1.62 6.81 32.04
C PRO A 210 -0.51 5.95 31.45
N CYS A 211 -0.22 6.16 30.15
CA CYS A 211 0.91 5.56 29.45
C CYS A 211 2.13 6.46 29.61
N ARG A 212 3.24 5.93 30.08
CA ARG A 212 4.53 6.63 30.18
C ARG A 212 5.32 6.35 28.90
N TRP A 213 5.48 7.36 28.08
CA TRP A 213 6.17 7.19 26.81
C TRP A 213 7.36 8.13 26.63
N LEU A 214 8.32 7.68 25.83
CA LEU A 214 9.48 8.47 25.39
C LEU A 214 9.60 8.36 23.87
N ILE A 215 9.61 9.48 23.18
CA ILE A 215 9.88 9.58 21.76
C ILE A 215 11.21 10.29 21.56
N VAL A 216 12.12 9.66 20.81
CA VAL A 216 13.39 10.24 20.40
C VAL A 216 13.31 10.55 18.90
N LEU A 217 13.47 11.84 18.55
CA LEU A 217 13.59 12.32 17.18
C LEU A 217 15.07 12.60 16.93
N ASP A 218 15.77 11.63 16.35
CA ASP A 218 17.21 11.70 16.17
C ASP A 218 17.57 12.33 14.83
N ASP A 219 18.51 13.28 14.86
CA ASP A 219 19.09 14.01 13.72
C ASP A 219 18.06 14.81 12.88
N VAL A 220 17.19 15.59 13.53
CA VAL A 220 16.24 16.49 12.84
C VAL A 220 17.00 17.43 11.92
N ALA A 221 16.80 17.28 10.62
CA ALA A 221 17.47 18.06 9.57
C ALA A 221 16.73 19.37 9.27
N ASP A 222 15.39 19.34 9.19
CA ASP A 222 14.53 20.50 8.97
C ASP A 222 13.36 20.54 9.97
N PRO A 223 13.16 21.65 10.70
CA PRO A 223 12.01 21.83 11.58
C PRO A 223 10.65 21.70 10.86
N ASP A 224 10.61 22.00 9.55
CA ASP A 224 9.40 21.94 8.75
C ASP A 224 8.93 20.49 8.54
N ASP A 225 9.81 19.52 8.60
CA ASP A 225 9.48 18.09 8.54
C ASP A 225 8.64 17.63 9.75
N LEU A 226 8.72 18.37 10.84
CA LEU A 226 7.93 18.10 12.05
C LEU A 226 6.56 18.82 12.09
N LYS A 227 6.19 19.58 11.06
CA LYS A 227 4.88 20.24 11.01
C LYS A 227 3.75 19.22 11.07
N GLY A 228 2.93 19.30 12.13
CA GLY A 228 1.83 18.37 12.39
C GLY A 228 2.25 16.98 12.91
N LEU A 229 3.55 16.76 13.18
CA LEU A 229 4.11 15.49 13.66
C LEU A 229 4.78 15.61 15.05
N TRP A 230 4.67 16.76 15.70
CA TRP A 230 5.14 16.89 17.06
C TRP A 230 4.33 16.01 18.01
N PRO A 231 4.98 15.23 18.91
CA PRO A 231 4.28 14.53 19.97
C PRO A 231 3.50 15.51 20.85
N PRO A 232 2.32 15.13 21.38
CA PRO A 232 1.51 16.00 22.21
C PRO A 232 2.18 16.26 23.56
N ASP A 233 1.93 17.43 24.15
CA ASP A 233 2.33 17.69 25.51
C ASP A 233 1.56 16.78 26.47
N SER A 234 2.30 16.05 27.32
CA SER A 234 1.74 15.11 28.28
C SER A 234 2.58 15.08 29.57
N PRO A 235 1.96 15.05 30.74
CA PRO A 235 2.69 14.91 32.01
C PRO A 235 3.37 13.54 32.13
N HIS A 236 2.97 12.56 31.32
CA HIS A 236 3.53 11.21 31.30
C HIS A 236 4.36 10.93 30.04
N GLY A 237 4.45 11.93 29.15
CA GLY A 237 5.17 11.84 27.88
C GLY A 237 6.46 12.65 27.91
N ARG A 238 7.47 12.10 27.25
CA ARG A 238 8.77 12.74 27.09
C ARG A 238 9.17 12.73 25.62
N THR A 239 9.67 13.85 25.12
CA THR A 239 10.21 13.97 23.76
C THR A 239 11.64 14.47 23.83
N LEU A 240 12.54 13.76 23.17
CA LEU A 240 13.93 14.11 23.03
C LEU A 240 14.27 14.31 21.56
N VAL A 241 14.84 15.46 21.23
CA VAL A 241 15.20 15.80 19.85
C VAL A 241 16.70 16.03 19.76
N THR A 242 17.37 15.39 18.82
CA THR A 242 18.74 15.75 18.46
C THR A 242 18.75 16.48 17.11
N THR A 243 19.54 17.53 17.00
CA THR A 243 19.66 18.32 15.78
C THR A 243 21.01 19.01 15.70
N ARG A 244 21.41 19.38 14.50
CA ARG A 244 22.60 20.23 14.24
C ARG A 244 22.23 21.70 14.06
N ARG A 245 20.93 21.99 13.88
CA ARG A 245 20.44 23.34 13.62
C ARG A 245 20.15 24.11 14.92
N ARG A 246 20.44 25.40 14.90
CA ARG A 246 19.96 26.37 15.88
C ARG A 246 18.79 27.13 15.28
N ASP A 247 17.61 26.51 15.27
CA ASP A 247 16.43 27.10 14.73
C ASP A 247 15.46 27.51 15.86
N ALA A 248 14.98 28.75 15.82
CA ALA A 248 14.02 29.23 16.79
C ALA A 248 12.70 28.42 16.78
N ALA A 249 12.35 27.83 15.63
CA ALA A 249 11.17 26.96 15.50
C ALA A 249 11.27 25.70 16.36
N LEU A 250 12.48 25.17 16.61
CA LEU A 250 12.72 24.04 17.50
C LEU A 250 12.60 24.41 18.99
N ALA A 251 12.90 25.67 19.35
CA ALA A 251 12.84 26.17 20.71
C ALA A 251 11.46 26.76 21.12
N ALA A 252 10.51 26.81 20.19
CA ALA A 252 9.17 27.35 20.43
C ALA A 252 8.32 26.43 21.34
N GLN A 253 7.22 26.96 21.89
CA GLN A 253 6.22 26.20 22.65
C GLN A 253 6.73 25.52 23.94
N GLY A 254 7.62 26.17 24.71
CA GLY A 254 8.10 25.64 26.00
C GLY A 254 9.15 24.54 25.89
N ARG A 255 9.64 24.23 24.69
CA ARG A 255 10.72 23.26 24.47
C ARG A 255 12.04 23.80 25.01
N ARG A 256 12.76 22.96 25.75
CA ARG A 256 14.03 23.35 26.36
C ARG A 256 15.19 22.88 25.49
N THR A 257 16.10 23.78 25.18
CA THR A 257 17.33 23.49 24.44
C THR A 257 18.47 23.17 25.39
N ILE A 258 19.17 22.05 25.14
CA ILE A 258 20.38 21.64 25.86
C ILE A 258 21.53 21.64 24.87
N GLU A 259 22.50 22.49 25.10
CA GLU A 259 23.69 22.56 24.26
C GLU A 259 24.68 21.46 24.63
N VAL A 260 25.06 20.65 23.61
CA VAL A 260 26.07 19.58 23.76
C VAL A 260 27.34 20.05 23.07
N GLY A 261 28.34 20.39 23.87
CA GLY A 261 29.64 20.84 23.40
C GLY A 261 30.64 19.73 23.10
N LEU A 262 31.85 20.10 22.79
CA LEU A 262 33.01 19.20 22.77
C LEU A 262 33.27 18.66 24.18
N PHE A 263 34.13 17.63 24.29
CA PHE A 263 34.60 17.19 25.59
C PHE A 263 35.43 18.31 26.27
N THR A 264 35.27 18.44 27.55
CA THR A 264 36.25 19.15 28.38
C THR A 264 37.57 18.39 28.34
N GLU A 265 38.65 19.04 28.75
CA GLU A 265 39.96 18.41 28.84
C GLU A 265 39.96 17.18 29.74
N ALA A 266 39.28 17.27 30.90
CA ALA A 266 39.13 16.16 31.85
C ALA A 266 38.29 15.00 31.27
N GLU A 267 37.18 15.28 30.54
CA GLU A 267 36.37 14.26 29.88
C GLU A 267 37.12 13.56 28.76
N ALA A 268 37.89 14.31 27.95
CA ALA A 268 38.69 13.77 26.85
C ALA A 268 39.82 12.86 27.39
N LEU A 269 40.53 13.32 28.44
CA LEU A 269 41.56 12.54 29.10
C LEU A 269 40.98 11.24 29.69
N THR A 270 39.86 11.35 30.43
CA THR A 270 39.18 10.18 31.01
C THR A 270 38.76 9.19 29.93
N TYR A 271 38.23 9.70 28.82
CA TYR A 271 37.82 8.87 27.68
C TYR A 271 38.99 8.09 27.08
N LEU A 272 40.11 8.79 26.74
CA LEU A 272 41.28 8.17 26.14
C LEU A 272 41.92 7.16 27.10
N THR A 273 42.08 7.52 28.38
CA THR A 273 42.61 6.61 29.38
C THR A 273 41.76 5.35 29.49
N ALA A 274 40.45 5.48 29.65
CA ALA A 274 39.55 4.32 29.74
C ALA A 274 39.55 3.46 28.48
N SER A 275 39.73 4.07 27.30
CA SER A 275 39.77 3.36 26.03
C SER A 275 41.07 2.59 25.79
N LEU A 276 42.21 3.12 26.26
CA LEU A 276 43.55 2.62 25.97
C LEU A 276 44.07 1.67 27.01
N THR A 277 43.85 1.95 28.31
CA THR A 277 44.37 1.14 29.44
C THR A 277 43.94 -0.32 29.38
N GLY A 278 42.71 -0.60 28.94
CA GLY A 278 42.20 -1.97 28.77
C GLY A 278 42.89 -2.78 27.65
N HIS A 279 43.75 -2.15 26.84
CA HIS A 279 44.42 -2.77 25.72
C HIS A 279 45.97 -2.69 25.82
N GLY A 280 46.50 -2.36 26.97
CA GLY A 280 47.93 -2.39 27.26
C GLY A 280 48.66 -1.09 26.92
N HIS A 281 47.97 -0.03 26.54
CA HIS A 281 48.58 1.29 26.39
C HIS A 281 48.57 2.06 27.70
N ASP A 282 49.77 2.30 28.28
CA ASP A 282 49.97 3.05 29.53
C ASP A 282 50.68 4.38 29.22
N GLU A 283 49.94 5.25 28.49
CA GLU A 283 50.44 6.53 28.04
C GLU A 283 50.32 7.62 29.12
N SER A 284 51.25 8.60 29.08
CA SER A 284 51.20 9.69 30.07
C SER A 284 49.97 10.58 29.91
N ALA A 285 49.47 11.13 31.00
CA ALA A 285 48.34 12.05 30.97
C ALA A 285 48.62 13.30 30.10
N ASP A 286 49.87 13.74 30.04
CA ASP A 286 50.30 14.89 29.23
C ASP A 286 50.22 14.60 27.73
N GLU A 287 50.59 13.38 27.28
CA GLU A 287 50.51 12.96 25.89
C GLU A 287 49.07 12.76 25.43
N LEU A 288 48.23 12.12 26.30
CA LEU A 288 46.81 11.97 26.02
C LEU A 288 46.09 13.33 25.96
N THR A 289 46.44 14.27 26.84
CA THR A 289 45.89 15.63 26.81
C THR A 289 46.30 16.40 25.55
N ALA A 290 47.57 16.23 25.12
CA ALA A 290 48.08 16.82 23.92
C ALA A 290 47.38 16.23 22.67
N LEU A 291 47.22 14.91 22.60
CA LEU A 291 46.42 14.25 21.53
C LEU A 291 44.97 14.75 21.49
N ALA A 292 44.32 14.84 22.66
CA ALA A 292 42.97 15.36 22.75
C ALA A 292 42.86 16.81 22.23
N LYS A 293 43.84 17.63 22.50
CA LYS A 293 43.94 19.00 21.99
C LYS A 293 44.13 19.03 20.48
N ASP A 294 45.02 18.23 19.96
CA ASP A 294 45.29 18.14 18.50
C ASP A 294 44.03 17.70 17.71
N LEU A 295 43.18 16.85 18.31
CA LEU A 295 41.94 16.38 17.73
C LEU A 295 40.74 17.26 18.11
N GLY A 296 40.95 18.48 18.61
CA GLY A 296 39.90 19.43 18.95
C GLY A 296 38.93 18.94 20.02
N ARG A 297 39.28 17.90 20.78
CA ARG A 297 38.44 17.25 21.83
C ARG A 297 37.07 16.77 21.30
N LEU A 298 37.03 16.44 20.00
CA LEU A 298 35.82 15.90 19.37
C LEU A 298 35.66 14.42 19.71
N PRO A 299 34.56 13.96 20.36
CA PRO A 299 34.38 12.57 20.78
C PRO A 299 34.60 11.54 19.67
N LEU A 300 34.11 11.82 18.46
CA LEU A 300 34.28 10.91 17.31
C LEU A 300 35.74 10.76 16.91
N ALA A 301 36.50 11.85 16.85
CA ALA A 301 37.90 11.81 16.48
C ALA A 301 38.76 11.10 17.53
N LEU A 302 38.43 11.30 18.81
CA LEU A 302 39.12 10.60 19.91
C LEU A 302 38.83 9.08 19.86
N ALA A 303 37.59 8.67 19.50
CA ALA A 303 37.23 7.27 19.35
C ALA A 303 38.02 6.59 18.22
N GLN A 304 38.21 7.29 17.11
CA GLN A 304 38.98 6.80 15.96
C GLN A 304 40.49 6.73 16.26
N ALA A 305 41.04 7.77 16.90
CA ALA A 305 42.41 7.75 17.30
C ALA A 305 42.71 6.61 18.29
N ALA A 306 41.83 6.41 19.29
CA ALA A 306 41.98 5.29 20.21
C ALA A 306 41.89 3.92 19.49
N ALA A 307 40.97 3.78 18.55
CA ALA A 307 40.85 2.55 17.73
C ALA A 307 42.10 2.31 16.87
N TYR A 308 42.68 3.37 16.30
CA TYR A 308 43.92 3.29 15.53
C TYR A 308 45.11 2.84 16.39
N LEU A 309 45.30 3.51 17.53
CA LEU A 309 46.37 3.19 18.50
C LEU A 309 46.30 1.74 18.95
N ILE A 310 45.12 1.26 19.33
CA ILE A 310 44.85 -0.14 19.71
C ILE A 310 45.16 -1.11 18.57
N ASP A 311 44.83 -0.75 17.35
CA ASP A 311 45.02 -1.63 16.17
C ASP A 311 46.49 -1.72 15.71
N THR A 312 47.24 -0.62 15.85
CA THR A 312 48.60 -0.53 15.34
C THR A 312 49.65 -0.81 16.41
N ASP A 313 49.32 -0.78 17.68
CA ASP A 313 50.24 -0.77 18.82
C ASP A 313 51.20 0.41 18.74
N GLU A 314 50.79 1.53 18.14
CA GLU A 314 51.56 2.76 17.98
C GLU A 314 51.53 3.59 19.24
N SER A 315 52.61 4.31 19.56
CA SER A 315 52.60 5.25 20.67
C SER A 315 51.78 6.50 20.35
N VAL A 316 51.24 7.16 21.37
CA VAL A 316 50.49 8.43 21.19
C VAL A 316 51.41 9.49 20.56
N ALA A 317 52.67 9.54 20.90
CA ALA A 317 53.64 10.45 20.33
C ALA A 317 53.82 10.18 18.80
N GLY A 318 54.06 8.91 18.41
CA GLY A 318 54.20 8.50 17.02
C GLY A 318 52.93 8.79 16.21
N TYR A 319 51.75 8.51 16.76
CA TYR A 319 50.47 8.86 16.09
C TYR A 319 50.31 10.38 15.90
N ARG A 320 50.74 11.22 16.85
CA ARG A 320 50.68 12.67 16.75
C ARG A 320 51.59 13.18 15.64
N GLU A 321 52.80 12.58 15.46
CA GLU A 321 53.71 12.87 14.34
C GLU A 321 53.04 12.51 13.00
N LEU A 322 52.49 11.28 12.90
CA LEU A 322 51.77 10.86 11.70
C LEU A 322 50.58 11.80 11.39
N LEU A 323 49.87 12.25 12.39
CA LEU A 323 48.74 13.18 12.27
C LEU A 323 49.20 14.54 11.73
N ALA A 324 50.32 15.07 12.25
CA ALA A 324 50.89 16.36 11.80
C ALA A 324 51.39 16.27 10.36
N ASP A 325 52.12 15.20 10.00
CA ASP A 325 52.61 14.98 8.62
C ASP A 325 51.45 14.87 7.63
N ARG A 326 50.40 14.12 7.97
CA ARG A 326 49.20 13.96 7.10
C ARG A 326 48.41 15.26 6.99
N ALA A 327 48.29 16.04 8.07
CA ALA A 327 47.59 17.34 8.07
C ALA A 327 48.34 18.32 7.14
N THR A 328 49.67 18.33 7.14
CA THR A 328 50.49 19.14 6.24
C THR A 328 50.29 18.71 4.80
N ALA A 329 50.33 17.40 4.49
CA ALA A 329 50.08 16.88 3.15
C ALA A 329 48.69 17.18 2.62
N LEU A 330 47.66 17.16 3.48
CA LEU A 330 46.30 17.55 3.14
C LEU A 330 46.14 19.06 2.93
N ALA A 331 46.85 19.88 3.72
CA ALA A 331 46.90 21.33 3.52
C ALA A 331 47.53 21.72 2.18
N ASP A 332 48.59 21.04 1.81
CA ASP A 332 49.30 21.28 0.52
C ASP A 332 48.47 20.85 -0.71
N ALA A 333 47.56 19.87 -0.52
CA ALA A 333 46.67 19.37 -1.57
C ALA A 333 45.29 20.04 -1.61
N ALA A 334 44.94 20.84 -0.61
CA ALA A 334 43.60 21.43 -0.45
C ALA A 334 43.49 22.73 -1.27
N PRO A 335 42.28 23.03 -1.85
CA PRO A 335 41.99 24.38 -2.35
C PRO A 335 41.97 25.40 -1.20
N ASP A 336 42.14 26.69 -1.52
CA ASP A 336 42.27 27.83 -0.58
C ASP A 336 41.23 27.93 0.54
N ARG A 337 40.19 27.13 0.50
CA ARG A 337 39.19 26.95 1.57
C ARG A 337 38.69 25.51 1.60
N LEU A 338 38.81 24.84 2.73
CA LEU A 338 38.08 23.61 3.02
C LEU A 338 36.59 23.94 3.16
N PRO A 339 35.67 23.13 2.57
CA PRO A 339 34.25 23.33 2.75
C PRO A 339 33.87 23.22 4.24
N ASP A 340 33.07 24.18 4.74
CA ASP A 340 32.41 24.16 6.04
C ASP A 340 33.34 23.98 7.27
N ASP A 341 34.33 24.80 7.47
CA ASP A 341 35.17 24.87 8.70
C ASP A 341 35.72 23.52 9.18
N GLN A 342 36.09 22.62 8.27
CA GLN A 342 36.70 21.35 8.65
C GLN A 342 38.13 21.61 9.15
N ASP A 343 38.40 21.16 10.36
CA ASP A 343 39.73 21.18 10.92
C ASP A 343 40.60 20.12 10.21
N LEU A 344 41.73 20.55 9.63
CA LEU A 344 42.74 19.67 8.97
C LEU A 344 43.14 18.46 9.81
N PRO A 345 43.31 18.56 11.15
CA PRO A 345 43.60 17.41 11.98
C PRO A 345 42.55 16.31 11.97
N LEU A 346 41.27 16.66 11.82
CA LEU A 346 40.18 15.65 11.76
C LEU A 346 40.23 14.88 10.44
N ALA A 347 40.40 15.58 9.32
CA ALA A 347 40.52 14.94 8.00
C ALA A 347 41.75 14.03 7.96
N ALA A 348 42.86 14.45 8.56
CA ALA A 348 44.10 13.67 8.70
C ALA A 348 43.88 12.39 9.53
N ALA A 349 43.22 12.48 10.69
CA ALA A 349 42.92 11.32 11.55
C ALA A 349 42.08 10.27 10.82
N TRP A 350 41.08 10.71 10.06
CA TRP A 350 40.25 9.78 9.25
C TRP A 350 41.02 9.16 8.13
N SER A 351 41.84 9.94 7.41
CA SER A 351 42.71 9.44 6.35
C SER A 351 43.66 8.35 6.86
N LEU A 352 44.31 8.56 8.01
CA LEU A 352 45.18 7.56 8.65
C LEU A 352 44.41 6.29 8.99
N SER A 353 43.24 6.42 9.59
CA SER A 353 42.37 5.26 9.93
C SER A 353 41.90 4.49 8.69
N ILE A 354 41.56 5.19 7.59
CA ILE A 354 41.15 4.56 6.33
C ILE A 354 42.36 3.84 5.68
N ASP A 355 43.52 4.50 5.65
CA ASP A 355 44.78 3.89 5.11
C ASP A 355 45.11 2.64 5.92
N ARG A 356 45.01 2.69 7.24
CA ARG A 356 45.26 1.52 8.08
C ARG A 356 44.23 0.41 7.83
N ALA A 357 42.95 0.72 7.75
CA ALA A 357 41.93 -0.27 7.41
C ALA A 357 42.24 -0.98 6.09
N ASP A 358 42.71 -0.24 5.12
CA ASP A 358 42.99 -0.75 3.77
C ASP A 358 44.21 -1.68 3.74
N THR A 359 45.10 -1.62 4.72
CA THR A 359 46.19 -2.60 4.90
C THR A 359 45.76 -3.89 5.58
N LEU A 360 44.61 -3.93 6.26
CA LEU A 360 44.10 -5.12 6.91
C LEU A 360 43.57 -6.11 5.87
N LYS A 361 43.54 -7.42 6.24
CA LYS A 361 43.01 -8.46 5.33
C LYS A 361 41.48 -8.42 5.26
N PRO A 362 40.90 -8.41 4.08
CA PRO A 362 41.51 -8.49 2.76
C PRO A 362 42.09 -7.13 2.29
N VAL A 363 43.38 -7.09 1.99
CA VAL A 363 44.10 -5.84 1.67
C VAL A 363 43.48 -5.11 0.47
N GLY A 364 43.34 -3.79 0.57
CA GLY A 364 42.87 -2.91 -0.50
C GLY A 364 41.34 -2.90 -0.68
N LEU A 365 40.53 -3.46 0.22
CA LEU A 365 39.07 -3.49 0.10
C LEU A 365 38.35 -2.54 1.06
N ALA A 366 39.00 -2.06 2.10
CA ALA A 366 38.34 -1.21 3.09
C ALA A 366 37.95 0.15 2.49
N ARG A 367 38.85 0.78 1.74
CA ARG A 367 38.59 2.07 1.09
C ARG A 367 37.45 2.01 0.07
N PRO A 368 37.44 1.11 -0.94
CA PRO A 368 36.30 1.05 -1.87
C PRO A 368 35.00 0.63 -1.20
N MET A 369 35.03 -0.16 -0.13
CA MET A 369 33.84 -0.46 0.67
C MET A 369 33.30 0.80 1.37
N LEU A 370 34.19 1.61 1.96
CA LEU A 370 33.77 2.85 2.61
C LEU A 370 33.22 3.86 1.60
N THR A 371 33.83 3.97 0.40
CA THR A 371 33.32 4.85 -0.65
C THR A 371 31.92 4.43 -1.11
N LEU A 372 31.66 3.13 -1.25
CA LEU A 372 30.34 2.62 -1.61
C LEU A 372 29.29 2.95 -0.52
N THR A 373 29.62 2.70 0.76
CA THR A 373 28.72 3.02 1.89
C THR A 373 28.50 4.51 2.06
N ALA A 374 29.38 5.36 1.54
CA ALA A 374 29.28 6.81 1.67
C ALA A 374 28.08 7.42 0.91
N PHE A 375 27.49 6.73 -0.03
CA PHE A 375 26.33 7.17 -0.81
C PHE A 375 25.00 6.68 -0.22
N LEU A 376 25.03 5.75 0.72
CA LEU A 376 23.85 5.07 1.27
C LEU A 376 23.42 5.68 2.60
N ASP A 377 22.31 5.17 3.17
CA ASP A 377 21.76 5.70 4.42
C ASP A 377 22.72 5.49 5.61
N ALA A 378 23.08 6.58 6.24
CA ALA A 378 23.97 6.58 7.41
C ALA A 378 23.45 5.72 8.58
N ASN A 379 22.14 5.57 8.69
CA ASN A 379 21.45 4.93 9.82
C ASN A 379 21.21 3.43 9.63
N GLY A 380 21.46 2.89 8.42
CA GLY A 380 21.35 1.46 8.23
C GLY A 380 21.38 0.99 6.78
N ILE A 381 22.45 0.30 6.44
CA ILE A 381 22.64 -0.32 5.13
C ILE A 381 22.51 -1.83 5.33
N PRO A 382 21.63 -2.51 4.56
CA PRO A 382 21.58 -3.98 4.58
C PRO A 382 22.90 -4.58 4.07
N GLN A 383 23.41 -5.59 4.78
CA GLN A 383 24.64 -6.27 4.37
C GLN A 383 24.50 -6.85 2.96
N ASP A 384 23.32 -7.34 2.58
CA ASP A 384 23.05 -7.92 1.27
C ASP A 384 23.30 -6.95 0.11
N VAL A 385 23.09 -5.64 0.32
CA VAL A 385 23.44 -4.59 -0.65
C VAL A 385 24.95 -4.59 -0.89
N LEU A 386 25.73 -4.61 0.19
CA LEU A 386 27.20 -4.51 0.14
C LEU A 386 27.89 -5.82 -0.28
N THR A 387 27.13 -6.92 -0.30
CA THR A 387 27.60 -8.25 -0.78
C THR A 387 26.93 -8.68 -2.10
N SER A 388 26.14 -7.80 -2.71
CA SER A 388 25.50 -8.04 -4.01
C SER A 388 26.53 -8.12 -5.15
N ALA A 389 26.16 -8.77 -6.25
CA ALA A 389 27.07 -8.92 -7.39
C ALA A 389 27.64 -7.59 -7.93
N PRO A 390 26.84 -6.49 -8.07
CA PRO A 390 27.38 -5.18 -8.47
C PRO A 390 28.35 -4.59 -7.45
N ALA A 391 28.04 -4.71 -6.15
CA ALA A 391 28.95 -4.25 -5.10
C ALA A 391 30.30 -4.99 -5.16
N LEU A 392 30.28 -6.33 -5.30
CA LEU A 392 31.48 -7.15 -5.42
C LEU A 392 32.29 -6.82 -6.68
N ALA A 393 31.62 -6.54 -7.80
CA ALA A 393 32.24 -6.10 -9.03
C ALA A 393 32.92 -4.73 -8.85
N HIS A 394 32.26 -3.76 -8.21
CA HIS A 394 32.80 -2.47 -7.86
C HIS A 394 34.05 -2.59 -6.97
N LEU A 395 33.95 -3.39 -5.89
CA LEU A 395 35.08 -3.66 -4.99
C LEU A 395 36.26 -4.30 -5.69
N THR A 396 35.98 -5.22 -6.64
CA THR A 396 37.02 -5.86 -7.46
C THR A 396 37.74 -4.85 -8.36
N ALA A 397 36.98 -4.00 -9.05
CA ALA A 397 37.52 -3.00 -9.99
C ALA A 397 38.31 -1.90 -9.29
N HIS A 398 37.92 -1.50 -8.07
CA HIS A 398 38.48 -0.36 -7.34
C HIS A 398 39.36 -0.76 -6.15
N ARG A 399 39.75 -2.03 -6.09
CA ARG A 399 40.63 -2.52 -5.04
C ARG A 399 41.95 -1.72 -5.01
N THR A 400 42.32 -1.14 -3.88
CA THR A 400 43.57 -0.42 -3.71
C THR A 400 44.77 -1.36 -3.89
N ARG A 401 45.64 -1.08 -4.85
CA ARG A 401 46.78 -1.89 -5.13
C ARG A 401 48.01 -1.30 -4.45
N THR A 402 48.66 -2.08 -3.59
CA THR A 402 49.93 -1.72 -2.95
C THR A 402 51.03 -2.63 -3.45
N GLY A 403 51.88 -2.12 -4.33
CA GLY A 403 53.10 -2.78 -4.80
C GLY A 403 53.16 -3.10 -6.30
N PRO A 404 54.39 -3.25 -6.86
CA PRO A 404 54.61 -3.44 -8.30
C PRO A 404 54.28 -4.84 -8.84
N GLU A 405 53.88 -5.80 -7.99
CA GLU A 405 53.74 -7.21 -8.39
C GLU A 405 52.38 -7.59 -9.02
N HIS A 406 51.47 -6.63 -9.21
CA HIS A 406 50.10 -6.96 -9.65
C HIS A 406 49.78 -6.44 -11.06
N ALA A 407 50.50 -6.94 -12.06
CA ALA A 407 50.20 -6.64 -13.48
C ALA A 407 49.08 -7.50 -14.09
N GLY A 408 48.43 -8.35 -13.31
CA GLY A 408 47.31 -9.21 -13.73
C GLY A 408 45.93 -8.59 -13.48
N ALA A 409 44.89 -9.18 -14.08
CA ALA A 409 43.50 -8.84 -13.74
C ALA A 409 43.28 -9.07 -12.23
N PRO A 410 42.52 -8.20 -11.55
CA PRO A 410 42.26 -8.34 -10.11
C PRO A 410 41.44 -9.63 -9.85
N ASP A 411 41.85 -10.36 -8.80
CA ASP A 411 41.06 -11.51 -8.32
C ASP A 411 39.66 -11.07 -7.93
N PRO A 412 38.61 -11.79 -8.33
CA PRO A 412 37.22 -11.47 -7.97
C PRO A 412 37.03 -11.44 -6.46
N VAL A 413 36.40 -10.39 -5.97
CA VAL A 413 36.05 -10.24 -4.54
C VAL A 413 34.86 -11.12 -4.20
N SER A 414 34.99 -11.96 -3.17
CA SER A 414 33.90 -12.77 -2.65
C SER A 414 33.04 -12.01 -1.64
N ALA A 415 31.78 -12.43 -1.43
CA ALA A 415 30.92 -11.90 -0.37
C ALA A 415 31.57 -12.00 1.02
N ARG A 416 32.35 -13.06 1.27
CA ARG A 416 33.10 -13.22 2.51
C ARG A 416 34.19 -12.16 2.67
N ASP A 417 34.84 -11.77 1.60
CA ASP A 417 35.88 -10.72 1.64
C ASP A 417 35.25 -9.34 1.82
N ALA A 418 34.07 -9.08 1.24
CA ALA A 418 33.29 -7.88 1.49
C ALA A 418 32.91 -7.74 2.99
N VAL A 419 32.42 -8.81 3.63
CA VAL A 419 32.13 -8.82 5.08
C VAL A 419 33.39 -8.62 5.92
N ARG A 420 34.52 -9.15 5.48
CA ARG A 420 35.81 -8.91 6.19
C ARG A 420 36.29 -7.46 6.02
N ALA A 421 36.06 -6.84 4.87
CA ALA A 421 36.35 -5.42 4.68
C ALA A 421 35.51 -4.55 5.63
N LEU A 422 34.21 -4.87 5.81
CA LEU A 422 33.37 -4.22 6.81
C LEU A 422 33.89 -4.43 8.23
N SER A 423 34.41 -5.61 8.55
CA SER A 423 35.04 -5.90 9.86
C SER A 423 36.32 -5.09 10.07
N ALA A 424 37.12 -4.86 9.03
CA ALA A 424 38.32 -4.01 9.10
C ALA A 424 37.94 -2.54 9.36
N LEU A 425 36.93 -2.03 8.69
CA LEU A 425 36.39 -0.68 8.92
C LEU A 425 35.78 -0.54 10.33
N HIS A 426 35.05 -1.54 10.80
CA HIS A 426 34.47 -1.57 12.14
C HIS A 426 35.56 -1.55 13.23
N ARG A 427 36.63 -2.31 13.03
CA ARG A 427 37.78 -2.36 13.97
C ARG A 427 38.40 -0.98 14.20
N LEU A 428 38.41 -0.13 13.17
CA LEU A 428 38.93 1.24 13.25
C LEU A 428 37.85 2.31 13.50
N SER A 429 36.68 1.92 13.95
CA SER A 429 35.54 2.80 14.28
C SER A 429 35.11 3.72 13.12
N LEU A 430 35.34 3.28 11.86
CA LEU A 430 34.90 3.98 10.66
C LEU A 430 33.46 3.64 10.29
N VAL A 431 33.04 2.42 10.60
CA VAL A 431 31.66 1.96 10.47
C VAL A 431 31.23 1.21 11.73
N ASP A 432 29.94 1.17 12.00
CA ASP A 432 29.36 0.26 12.96
C ASP A 432 28.74 -0.93 12.20
N HIS A 433 29.17 -2.15 12.54
CA HIS A 433 28.72 -3.38 11.87
C HIS A 433 28.12 -4.34 12.89
N ASP A 434 26.79 -4.31 12.99
CA ASP A 434 26.01 -5.19 13.85
C ASP A 434 25.50 -6.37 13.02
N ARG A 435 26.07 -7.56 13.27
CA ARG A 435 25.72 -8.79 12.54
C ARG A 435 24.42 -9.42 12.98
N ASP A 436 23.93 -9.05 14.15
CA ASP A 436 22.70 -9.59 14.73
C ASP A 436 21.47 -8.73 14.36
N ALA A 437 21.70 -7.53 13.80
CA ALA A 437 20.65 -6.66 13.32
C ALA A 437 20.02 -7.24 12.03
N SER A 438 18.70 -7.39 12.01
CA SER A 438 17.97 -8.07 10.92
C SER A 438 18.07 -7.37 9.55
N HIS A 439 18.15 -6.03 9.50
CA HIS A 439 18.08 -5.30 8.22
C HIS A 439 18.97 -4.06 8.14
N ARG A 440 19.49 -3.56 9.24
CA ARG A 440 20.32 -2.35 9.33
C ARG A 440 21.68 -2.69 9.92
N THR A 441 22.36 -3.59 9.22
CA THR A 441 23.58 -4.22 9.71
C THR A 441 24.79 -3.30 9.71
N VAL A 442 24.84 -2.31 8.80
CA VAL A 442 25.99 -1.39 8.68
C VAL A 442 25.52 0.05 8.85
N ARG A 443 26.19 0.80 9.72
CA ARG A 443 25.98 2.24 9.93
C ARG A 443 27.28 2.99 9.72
N VAL A 444 27.19 4.16 9.12
CA VAL A 444 28.36 5.00 8.86
C VAL A 444 28.04 6.41 9.29
N HIS A 445 28.91 7.02 10.11
CA HIS A 445 28.67 8.38 10.54
C HIS A 445 28.64 9.35 9.33
N GLN A 446 27.63 10.22 9.23
CA GLN A 446 27.43 11.11 8.08
C GLN A 446 28.66 11.98 7.77
N LEU A 447 29.41 12.40 8.79
CA LEU A 447 30.63 13.19 8.59
C LEU A 447 31.74 12.35 7.89
N ILE A 448 31.85 11.05 8.22
CA ILE A 448 32.77 10.13 7.52
C ILE A 448 32.31 9.91 6.08
N GLN A 449 31.01 9.72 5.87
CA GLN A 449 30.44 9.59 4.53
C GLN A 449 30.73 10.83 3.67
N ARG A 450 30.48 12.03 4.24
CA ARG A 450 30.71 13.30 3.55
C ARG A 450 32.17 13.48 3.19
N THR A 451 33.11 13.37 4.16
CA THR A 451 34.53 13.47 3.90
C THR A 451 35.02 12.45 2.88
N THR A 452 34.47 11.23 2.92
CA THR A 452 34.81 10.21 1.92
C THR A 452 34.35 10.63 0.52
N ARG A 453 33.12 11.17 0.36
CA ARG A 453 32.64 11.68 -0.94
C ARG A 453 33.45 12.88 -1.44
N ASP A 454 33.81 13.80 -0.54
CA ASP A 454 34.57 15.01 -0.86
C ASP A 454 36.00 14.69 -1.40
N THR A 455 36.54 13.49 -1.11
CA THR A 455 37.83 13.03 -1.65
C THR A 455 37.75 12.41 -3.05
N LEU A 456 36.53 12.17 -3.56
CA LEU A 456 36.36 11.52 -4.86
C LEU A 456 36.50 12.51 -6.03
N THR A 457 37.18 12.10 -7.09
CA THR A 457 37.08 12.81 -8.37
C THR A 457 35.65 12.70 -8.93
N PRO A 458 35.22 13.66 -9.78
CA PRO A 458 33.88 13.60 -10.39
C PRO A 458 33.57 12.26 -11.06
N HIS A 459 34.51 11.67 -11.74
CA HIS A 459 34.37 10.37 -12.38
C HIS A 459 34.22 9.22 -11.39
N GLN A 460 35.02 9.19 -10.32
CA GLN A 460 34.86 8.20 -9.24
C GLN A 460 33.52 8.37 -8.52
N TYR A 461 33.09 9.60 -8.33
CA TYR A 461 31.82 9.93 -7.72
C TYR A 461 30.63 9.32 -8.50
N ASP A 462 30.57 9.58 -9.81
CA ASP A 462 29.52 9.09 -10.69
C ASP A 462 29.49 7.54 -10.74
N ILE A 463 30.66 6.92 -10.91
CA ILE A 463 30.77 5.45 -10.96
C ILE A 463 30.35 4.83 -9.63
N THR A 464 30.77 5.39 -8.49
CA THR A 464 30.41 4.83 -7.18
C THR A 464 28.93 5.02 -6.87
N ALA A 465 28.35 6.17 -7.22
CA ALA A 465 26.93 6.43 -7.05
C ALA A 465 26.08 5.42 -7.86
N ARG A 466 26.42 5.17 -9.12
CA ARG A 466 25.74 4.16 -9.93
C ARG A 466 25.98 2.75 -9.41
N ALA A 467 27.18 2.40 -8.96
CA ALA A 467 27.44 1.09 -8.36
C ALA A 467 26.61 0.87 -7.08
N ALA A 468 26.40 1.91 -6.27
CA ALA A 468 25.52 1.86 -5.11
C ALA A 468 24.06 1.64 -5.52
N ALA A 469 23.61 2.29 -6.60
CA ALA A 469 22.28 2.09 -7.16
C ALA A 469 22.07 0.67 -7.72
N ASP A 470 23.05 0.16 -8.48
CA ASP A 470 23.06 -1.21 -8.98
C ASP A 470 23.04 -2.23 -7.83
N ALA A 471 23.78 -1.97 -6.76
CA ALA A 471 23.84 -2.81 -5.58
C ALA A 471 22.49 -2.86 -4.84
N LEU A 472 21.81 -1.71 -4.74
CA LEU A 472 20.46 -1.63 -4.15
C LEU A 472 19.47 -2.44 -4.97
N ILE A 473 19.40 -2.24 -6.29
CA ILE A 473 18.42 -2.93 -7.14
C ILE A 473 18.67 -4.45 -7.17
N ALA A 474 19.94 -4.88 -7.18
CA ALA A 474 20.30 -6.29 -7.19
C ALA A 474 19.94 -7.02 -5.87
N ALA A 475 20.00 -6.31 -4.75
CA ALA A 475 19.64 -6.85 -3.44
C ALA A 475 18.15 -6.67 -3.11
N TRP A 476 17.41 -5.86 -3.88
CA TRP A 476 16.00 -5.57 -3.62
C TRP A 476 15.14 -6.80 -3.89
N PRO A 477 14.37 -7.30 -2.91
CA PRO A 477 13.51 -8.47 -3.14
C PRO A 477 12.47 -8.20 -4.22
N THR A 478 12.25 -9.17 -5.11
CA THR A 478 11.21 -9.09 -6.14
C THR A 478 9.82 -8.99 -5.51
N VAL A 479 9.61 -9.68 -4.36
CA VAL A 479 8.37 -9.63 -3.57
C VAL A 479 8.70 -9.12 -2.18
N GLU A 480 8.14 -7.99 -1.80
CA GLU A 480 8.39 -7.33 -0.53
C GLU A 480 7.53 -7.94 0.60
N ARG A 481 8.00 -9.04 1.17
CA ARG A 481 7.31 -9.71 2.31
C ARG A 481 7.62 -9.07 3.66
N ASN A 482 8.67 -8.26 3.74
CA ASN A 482 9.15 -7.64 4.96
C ASN A 482 9.12 -6.12 4.83
N THR A 483 8.15 -5.49 5.46
CA THR A 483 7.92 -4.04 5.40
C THR A 483 9.13 -3.24 5.90
N ALA A 484 9.78 -3.70 6.99
CA ALA A 484 10.94 -3.00 7.56
C ALA A 484 12.14 -3.03 6.61
N LEU A 485 12.34 -4.16 5.91
CA LEU A 485 13.38 -4.27 4.90
C LEU A 485 13.09 -3.38 3.69
N ALA A 486 11.87 -3.39 3.17
CA ALA A 486 11.45 -2.51 2.07
C ALA A 486 11.64 -1.03 2.41
N GLN A 487 11.27 -0.62 3.63
CA GLN A 487 11.52 0.74 4.12
C GLN A 487 13.01 1.07 4.18
N THR A 488 13.85 0.11 4.58
CA THR A 488 15.30 0.30 4.61
C THR A 488 15.87 0.51 3.19
N PHE A 489 15.38 -0.23 2.19
CA PHE A 489 15.78 -0.01 0.80
C PHE A 489 15.34 1.36 0.28
N ARG A 490 14.10 1.79 0.57
CA ARG A 490 13.62 3.12 0.21
C ARG A 490 14.44 4.23 0.86
N ALA A 491 14.78 4.11 2.15
CA ALA A 491 15.62 5.07 2.86
C ALA A 491 17.01 5.16 2.23
N ASN A 492 17.64 4.02 1.89
CA ASN A 492 18.92 3.98 1.21
C ASN A 492 18.87 4.63 -0.19
N THR A 493 17.78 4.40 -0.95
CA THR A 493 17.61 5.07 -2.25
C THR A 493 17.39 6.57 -2.11
N THR A 494 16.64 7.02 -1.10
CA THR A 494 16.46 8.45 -0.82
C THR A 494 17.79 9.12 -0.48
N ALA A 495 18.60 8.50 0.39
CA ALA A 495 19.92 8.99 0.73
C ALA A 495 20.82 9.04 -0.52
N LEU A 496 20.84 7.98 -1.32
CA LEU A 496 21.59 7.93 -2.58
C LEU A 496 21.15 9.04 -3.54
N ALA A 497 19.86 9.22 -3.78
CA ALA A 497 19.34 10.25 -4.68
C ALA A 497 19.70 11.66 -4.20
N GLY A 498 19.68 11.90 -2.89
CA GLY A 498 20.09 13.17 -2.28
C GLY A 498 21.58 13.48 -2.45
N HIS A 499 22.43 12.47 -2.64
CA HIS A 499 23.86 12.64 -2.82
C HIS A 499 24.31 12.50 -4.27
N ALA A 500 23.73 11.56 -5.03
CA ALA A 500 24.23 11.17 -6.36
C ALA A 500 24.08 12.25 -7.45
N GLY A 501 23.26 13.29 -7.23
CA GLY A 501 23.06 14.36 -8.20
C GLY A 501 22.69 13.84 -9.58
N GLN A 502 23.42 14.28 -10.62
CA GLN A 502 23.17 13.87 -12.00
C GLN A 502 23.60 12.42 -12.33
N ALA A 503 24.38 11.77 -11.46
CA ALA A 503 24.92 10.43 -11.74
C ALA A 503 23.81 9.39 -11.98
N LEU A 504 22.66 9.52 -11.32
CA LEU A 504 21.51 8.62 -11.50
C LEU A 504 20.70 8.89 -12.77
N TYR A 505 21.02 9.96 -13.50
CA TYR A 505 20.34 10.35 -14.74
C TYR A 505 21.29 10.34 -15.96
N ARG A 506 22.47 9.69 -15.88
CA ARG A 506 23.43 9.58 -16.96
C ARG A 506 23.93 8.14 -17.13
N PRO A 507 23.80 7.54 -18.33
CA PRO A 507 23.22 8.10 -19.57
C PRO A 507 21.67 8.11 -19.55
N ASP A 508 21.07 7.42 -18.62
CA ASP A 508 19.64 7.16 -18.43
C ASP A 508 19.24 7.30 -16.95
N ALA A 509 17.93 7.36 -16.67
CA ALA A 509 17.43 7.35 -15.31
C ALA A 509 17.54 5.93 -14.72
N HIS A 510 18.23 5.82 -13.58
CA HIS A 510 18.52 4.54 -12.99
C HIS A 510 17.26 3.81 -12.49
N ALA A 511 17.16 2.50 -12.74
CA ALA A 511 16.00 1.66 -12.41
C ALA A 511 15.60 1.69 -10.91
N VAL A 512 16.54 1.97 -10.00
CA VAL A 512 16.28 2.06 -8.55
C VAL A 512 15.28 3.16 -8.22
N LEU A 513 15.23 4.24 -8.99
CA LEU A 513 14.29 5.36 -8.80
C LEU A 513 12.85 4.90 -9.07
N TYR A 514 12.62 4.14 -10.14
CA TYR A 514 11.32 3.56 -10.47
C TYR A 514 10.92 2.48 -9.48
N ARG A 515 11.86 1.64 -9.05
CA ARG A 515 11.61 0.59 -8.05
C ARG A 515 11.14 1.18 -6.72
N THR A 516 11.70 2.33 -6.32
CA THR A 516 11.28 3.04 -5.10
C THR A 516 9.82 3.49 -5.18
N GLY A 517 9.41 4.13 -6.28
CA GLY A 517 8.03 4.57 -6.49
C GLY A 517 7.04 3.40 -6.49
N ARG A 518 7.38 2.31 -7.20
CA ARG A 518 6.55 1.10 -7.22
C ARG A 518 6.47 0.44 -5.84
N SER A 519 7.58 0.37 -5.10
CA SER A 519 7.60 -0.14 -3.73
C SER A 519 6.69 0.65 -2.78
N LEU A 520 6.60 1.98 -2.96
CA LEU A 520 5.64 2.79 -2.22
C LEU A 520 4.19 2.38 -2.53
N GLY A 521 3.86 2.24 -3.82
CA GLY A 521 2.54 1.84 -4.26
C GLY A 521 2.15 0.42 -3.83
N GLU A 522 3.06 -0.54 -4.02
CA GLU A 522 2.90 -1.93 -3.58
C GLU A 522 2.70 -2.04 -2.05
N ALA A 523 3.25 -1.10 -1.29
CA ALA A 523 3.02 -0.98 0.15
C ALA A 523 1.70 -0.24 0.52
N GLY A 524 0.83 0.06 -0.46
CA GLY A 524 -0.42 0.78 -0.24
C GLY A 524 -0.28 2.29 -0.07
N GLN A 525 0.94 2.84 -0.19
CA GLN A 525 1.22 4.28 -0.06
C GLN A 525 0.99 5.01 -1.39
N VAL A 526 -0.23 4.93 -1.91
CA VAL A 526 -0.60 5.37 -3.27
C VAL A 526 -0.27 6.86 -3.49
N ILE A 527 -0.57 7.71 -2.49
CA ILE A 527 -0.28 9.15 -2.58
C ILE A 527 1.22 9.41 -2.62
N ALA A 528 2.01 8.72 -1.78
CA ALA A 528 3.46 8.85 -1.77
C ALA A 528 4.09 8.34 -3.08
N ALA A 529 3.53 7.27 -3.67
CA ALA A 529 3.95 6.77 -4.98
C ALA A 529 3.69 7.80 -6.08
N ARG A 530 2.48 8.39 -6.11
CA ARG A 530 2.13 9.48 -7.03
C ARG A 530 3.09 10.66 -6.92
N ASP A 531 3.34 11.13 -5.70
CA ASP A 531 4.21 12.28 -5.45
C ASP A 531 5.67 11.98 -5.82
N HIS A 532 6.12 10.75 -5.56
CA HIS A 532 7.44 10.28 -6.00
C HIS A 532 7.56 10.30 -7.54
N PHE A 533 6.57 9.77 -8.27
CA PHE A 533 6.60 9.77 -9.74
C PHE A 533 6.37 11.17 -10.34
N GLN A 534 5.65 12.05 -9.65
CA GLN A 534 5.58 13.46 -10.03
C GLN A 534 6.98 14.09 -10.00
N HIS A 535 7.68 13.96 -8.89
CA HIS A 535 9.06 14.46 -8.75
C HIS A 535 10.02 13.81 -9.75
N LEU A 536 9.91 12.48 -9.95
CA LEU A 536 10.75 11.76 -10.92
C LEU A 536 10.50 12.25 -12.34
N THR A 537 9.25 12.51 -12.73
CA THR A 537 8.89 13.07 -14.03
C THR A 537 9.51 14.44 -14.25
N GLU A 538 9.43 15.34 -13.27
CA GLU A 538 10.03 16.67 -13.33
C GLU A 538 11.56 16.59 -13.46
N THR A 539 12.18 15.71 -12.68
CA THR A 539 13.64 15.56 -12.66
C THR A 539 14.16 14.88 -13.93
N THR A 540 13.49 13.85 -14.43
CA THR A 540 13.87 13.22 -15.71
C THR A 540 13.67 14.17 -16.88
N CYS A 541 12.59 14.94 -16.90
CA CYS A 541 12.37 15.97 -17.90
C CYS A 541 13.48 17.03 -17.90
N HIS A 542 13.94 17.45 -16.71
CA HIS A 542 15.02 18.42 -16.55
C HIS A 542 16.39 17.87 -17.05
N HIS A 543 16.73 16.63 -16.70
CA HIS A 543 18.05 16.07 -17.00
C HIS A 543 18.15 15.41 -18.37
N LEU A 544 17.08 14.77 -18.84
CA LEU A 544 17.07 13.95 -20.07
C LEU A 544 16.22 14.57 -21.17
N GLY A 545 15.33 15.49 -20.84
CA GLY A 545 14.36 16.10 -21.77
C GLY A 545 13.01 15.40 -21.80
N PRO A 546 11.99 16.10 -22.34
CA PRO A 546 10.59 15.63 -22.31
C PRO A 546 10.34 14.37 -23.17
N ASP A 547 11.15 14.20 -24.24
CA ASP A 547 10.98 13.12 -25.22
C ASP A 547 11.84 11.88 -24.89
N HIS A 548 12.62 11.91 -23.82
CA HIS A 548 13.46 10.77 -23.45
C HIS A 548 12.59 9.57 -23.02
N PRO A 549 12.93 8.33 -23.41
CA PRO A 549 12.16 7.14 -23.04
C PRO A 549 11.89 7.00 -21.54
N ASP A 550 12.84 7.38 -20.71
CA ASP A 550 12.67 7.32 -19.26
C ASP A 550 11.73 8.41 -18.74
N THR A 551 11.74 9.60 -19.32
CA THR A 551 10.76 10.63 -18.98
C THR A 551 9.35 10.17 -19.34
N LEU A 552 9.19 9.57 -20.53
CA LEU A 552 7.90 8.99 -20.93
C LEU A 552 7.46 7.81 -20.05
N THR A 553 8.42 7.06 -19.51
CA THR A 553 8.14 5.98 -18.54
C THR A 553 7.73 6.55 -17.18
N ALA A 554 8.40 7.59 -16.68
CA ALA A 554 8.02 8.24 -15.43
C ALA A 554 6.61 8.87 -15.51
N ARG A 555 6.26 9.49 -16.66
CA ARG A 555 4.91 10.00 -16.93
C ARG A 555 3.85 8.90 -16.97
N ASN A 556 4.19 7.72 -17.50
CA ASN A 556 3.30 6.56 -17.49
C ASN A 556 3.00 6.11 -16.05
N ASP A 557 4.04 5.91 -15.25
CA ASP A 557 3.91 5.47 -13.87
C ASP A 557 3.16 6.54 -13.02
N LEU A 558 3.43 7.84 -13.26
CA LEU A 558 2.68 8.93 -12.64
C LEU A 558 1.17 8.87 -12.96
N ALA A 559 0.82 8.69 -14.24
CA ALA A 559 -0.58 8.60 -14.66
C ALA A 559 -1.28 7.37 -14.04
N GLU A 560 -0.59 6.24 -13.96
CA GLU A 560 -1.09 5.03 -13.30
C GLU A 560 -1.40 5.30 -11.81
N TRP A 561 -0.45 5.85 -11.05
CA TRP A 561 -0.64 6.13 -9.62
C TRP A 561 -1.63 7.28 -9.36
N ARG A 562 -1.84 8.21 -10.30
CA ARG A 562 -2.95 9.17 -10.22
C ARG A 562 -4.30 8.46 -10.29
N GLY A 563 -4.44 7.50 -11.20
CA GLY A 563 -5.66 6.68 -11.31
C GLY A 563 -5.93 5.86 -10.06
N GLU A 564 -4.90 5.22 -9.50
CA GLU A 564 -5.02 4.46 -8.24
C GLU A 564 -5.30 5.36 -7.02
N ALA A 565 -4.88 6.64 -7.06
CA ALA A 565 -5.22 7.66 -6.06
C ALA A 565 -6.66 8.19 -6.17
N GLY A 566 -7.46 7.69 -7.14
CA GLY A 566 -8.86 8.07 -7.33
C GLY A 566 -9.11 9.16 -8.38
N ASP A 567 -8.06 9.72 -9.01
CA ASP A 567 -8.18 10.69 -10.12
C ASP A 567 -8.18 9.98 -11.48
N ALA A 568 -9.21 9.15 -11.72
CA ALA A 568 -9.31 8.37 -12.95
C ALA A 568 -9.42 9.25 -14.22
N ALA A 569 -10.11 10.40 -14.13
CA ALA A 569 -10.25 11.33 -15.24
C ALA A 569 -8.91 11.99 -15.58
N GLY A 570 -8.22 12.56 -14.59
CA GLY A 570 -6.91 13.18 -14.80
C GLY A 570 -5.83 12.17 -15.22
N ALA A 571 -5.95 10.90 -14.81
CA ALA A 571 -5.10 9.82 -15.30
C ALA A 571 -5.37 9.51 -16.79
N ALA A 572 -6.63 9.46 -17.20
CA ALA A 572 -7.00 9.23 -18.60
C ALA A 572 -6.49 10.37 -19.52
N ASP A 573 -6.64 11.63 -19.10
CA ASP A 573 -6.10 12.79 -19.82
C ASP A 573 -4.57 12.71 -19.93
N ALA A 574 -3.88 12.40 -18.83
CA ALA A 574 -2.43 12.24 -18.82
C ALA A 574 -1.93 11.10 -19.74
N PHE A 575 -2.65 9.97 -19.78
CA PHE A 575 -2.32 8.88 -20.72
C PHE A 575 -2.62 9.25 -22.17
N ALA A 576 -3.66 10.06 -22.45
CA ALA A 576 -3.95 10.53 -23.80
C ALA A 576 -2.82 11.43 -24.31
N GLU A 577 -2.38 12.41 -23.53
CA GLU A 577 -1.23 13.27 -23.86
C GLU A 577 0.05 12.44 -24.04
N LEU A 578 0.30 11.49 -23.13
CA LEU A 578 1.48 10.62 -23.23
C LEU A 578 1.44 9.74 -24.48
N LEU A 579 0.26 9.29 -24.88
CA LEU A 579 0.10 8.47 -26.09
C LEU A 579 0.50 9.25 -27.34
N ASP A 580 0.06 10.49 -27.47
CA ASP A 580 0.42 11.35 -28.60
C ASP A 580 1.94 11.55 -28.67
N ASP A 581 2.59 11.80 -27.52
CA ASP A 581 4.04 11.92 -27.45
C ASP A 581 4.75 10.61 -27.79
N ARG A 582 4.27 9.46 -27.28
CA ARG A 582 4.85 8.14 -27.61
C ARG A 582 4.70 7.77 -29.08
N ILE A 583 3.56 8.10 -29.70
CA ILE A 583 3.38 7.92 -31.16
C ILE A 583 4.39 8.77 -31.92
N ARG A 584 4.60 10.03 -31.53
CA ARG A 584 5.54 10.97 -32.17
C ARG A 584 6.99 10.53 -32.01
N VAL A 585 7.38 10.06 -30.82
CA VAL A 585 8.79 9.77 -30.48
C VAL A 585 9.19 8.33 -30.80
N LEU A 586 8.33 7.37 -30.48
CA LEU A 586 8.63 5.94 -30.57
C LEU A 586 7.94 5.27 -31.77
N GLY A 587 6.90 5.90 -32.30
CA GLY A 587 6.01 5.33 -33.32
C GLY A 587 4.82 4.55 -32.75
N PRO A 588 3.78 4.33 -33.59
CA PRO A 588 2.54 3.71 -33.17
C PRO A 588 2.70 2.22 -32.77
N ASP A 589 3.66 1.54 -33.35
CA ASP A 589 3.88 0.09 -33.17
C ASP A 589 4.87 -0.24 -32.03
N HIS A 590 5.42 0.78 -31.37
CA HIS A 590 6.38 0.52 -30.28
C HIS A 590 5.67 -0.13 -29.07
N PRO A 591 6.27 -1.13 -28.40
CA PRO A 591 5.66 -1.84 -27.28
C PRO A 591 5.12 -0.91 -26.18
N ASN A 592 5.87 0.13 -25.82
CA ASN A 592 5.44 1.11 -24.82
C ASN A 592 4.23 1.96 -25.30
N THR A 593 4.13 2.28 -26.58
CA THR A 593 2.96 2.96 -27.18
C THR A 593 1.73 2.07 -27.09
N LEU A 594 1.88 0.79 -27.43
CA LEU A 594 0.79 -0.19 -27.32
C LEU A 594 0.37 -0.40 -25.87
N THR A 595 1.30 -0.38 -24.90
CA THR A 595 0.98 -0.47 -23.47
C THR A 595 0.18 0.75 -22.99
N THR A 596 0.56 1.97 -23.41
CA THR A 596 -0.19 3.20 -23.07
C THR A 596 -1.61 3.16 -23.59
N ARG A 597 -1.82 2.69 -24.84
CA ARG A 597 -3.17 2.49 -25.42
C ARG A 597 -4.01 1.54 -24.56
N GLY A 598 -3.40 0.46 -24.06
CA GLY A 598 -4.06 -0.49 -23.17
C GLY A 598 -4.50 0.14 -21.84
N HIS A 599 -3.62 0.91 -21.19
CA HIS A 599 -3.94 1.61 -19.94
C HIS A 599 -5.05 2.65 -20.15
N LEU A 600 -4.98 3.43 -21.23
CA LEU A 600 -6.01 4.42 -21.56
C LEU A 600 -7.38 3.76 -21.77
N ALA A 601 -7.42 2.63 -22.50
CA ALA A 601 -8.66 1.88 -22.72
C ALA A 601 -9.25 1.38 -21.38
N GLN A 602 -8.42 0.81 -20.51
CA GLN A 602 -8.88 0.36 -19.18
C GLN A 602 -9.44 1.50 -18.32
N LEU A 603 -8.77 2.66 -18.31
CA LEU A 603 -9.25 3.82 -17.54
C LEU A 603 -10.57 4.36 -18.09
N ARG A 604 -10.76 4.40 -19.41
CA ARG A 604 -12.05 4.75 -20.01
C ARG A 604 -13.17 3.82 -19.54
N GLY A 605 -12.88 2.52 -19.52
CA GLY A 605 -13.82 1.53 -18.98
C GLY A 605 -14.15 1.75 -17.51
N ARG A 606 -13.14 2.00 -16.67
CA ARG A 606 -13.33 2.35 -15.25
C ARG A 606 -14.14 3.66 -15.06
N ALA A 607 -14.01 4.61 -15.98
CA ALA A 607 -14.79 5.83 -15.99
C ALA A 607 -16.25 5.63 -16.49
N GLY A 608 -16.66 4.40 -16.82
CA GLY A 608 -18.04 4.05 -17.19
C GLY A 608 -18.27 3.74 -18.67
N ASP A 609 -17.24 3.92 -19.54
CA ASP A 609 -17.33 3.60 -20.98
C ASP A 609 -16.78 2.18 -21.26
N ALA A 610 -17.49 1.17 -20.80
CA ALA A 610 -17.11 -0.23 -20.97
C ALA A 610 -17.08 -0.66 -22.46
N ALA A 611 -18.02 -0.17 -23.25
CA ALA A 611 -18.09 -0.49 -24.68
C ALA A 611 -16.91 0.14 -25.45
N GLY A 612 -16.64 1.43 -25.24
CA GLY A 612 -15.50 2.11 -25.85
C GLY A 612 -14.14 1.54 -25.40
N ALA A 613 -14.06 1.03 -24.17
CA ALA A 613 -12.88 0.30 -23.69
C ALA A 613 -12.69 -1.04 -24.43
N ALA A 614 -13.77 -1.80 -24.65
CA ALA A 614 -13.73 -3.04 -25.41
C ALA A 614 -13.33 -2.80 -26.88
N ASP A 615 -13.92 -1.78 -27.54
CA ASP A 615 -13.58 -1.43 -28.92
C ASP A 615 -12.10 -1.02 -29.05
N ALA A 616 -11.60 -0.16 -28.16
CA ALA A 616 -10.20 0.26 -28.16
C ALA A 616 -9.22 -0.90 -27.88
N LEU A 617 -9.62 -1.88 -27.05
CA LEU A 617 -8.81 -3.08 -26.80
C LEU A 617 -8.86 -4.07 -27.97
N ALA A 618 -9.96 -4.12 -28.74
CA ALA A 618 -10.04 -4.92 -29.95
C ALA A 618 -9.06 -4.38 -31.02
N ASP A 619 -9.07 -3.08 -31.28
CA ASP A 619 -8.11 -2.43 -32.19
C ASP A 619 -6.65 -2.63 -31.72
N LEU A 620 -6.41 -2.53 -30.41
CA LEU A 620 -5.09 -2.77 -29.84
C LEU A 620 -4.66 -4.23 -29.97
N LEU A 621 -5.58 -5.18 -29.86
CA LEU A 621 -5.29 -6.60 -30.00
C LEU A 621 -4.80 -6.94 -31.41
N ASP A 622 -5.45 -6.40 -32.44
CA ASP A 622 -5.03 -6.60 -33.83
C ASP A 622 -3.61 -6.07 -34.07
N ASP A 623 -3.29 -4.89 -33.51
CA ASP A 623 -1.94 -4.33 -33.58
C ASP A 623 -0.92 -5.19 -32.81
N ARG A 624 -1.25 -5.67 -31.60
CA ARG A 624 -0.35 -6.54 -30.83
C ARG A 624 -0.11 -7.90 -31.50
N ILE A 625 -1.13 -8.48 -32.11
CA ILE A 625 -0.97 -9.71 -32.89
C ILE A 625 -0.03 -9.46 -34.07
N ARG A 626 -0.17 -8.35 -34.78
CA ARG A 626 0.67 -7.98 -35.91
C ARG A 626 2.11 -7.70 -35.51
N VAL A 627 2.34 -7.03 -34.36
CA VAL A 627 3.68 -6.57 -33.94
C VAL A 627 4.42 -7.60 -33.09
N LEU A 628 3.72 -8.22 -32.14
CA LEU A 628 4.31 -9.10 -31.13
C LEU A 628 4.01 -10.59 -31.38
N GLY A 629 3.01 -10.86 -32.20
CA GLY A 629 2.49 -12.20 -32.41
C GLY A 629 1.36 -12.62 -31.45
N PRO A 630 0.59 -13.67 -31.81
CA PRO A 630 -0.59 -14.06 -31.04
C PRO A 630 -0.25 -14.66 -29.65
N ASP A 631 0.92 -15.24 -29.50
CA ASP A 631 1.35 -15.93 -28.28
C ASP A 631 2.16 -15.05 -27.31
N ALA A 632 2.39 -13.78 -27.67
CA ALA A 632 3.12 -12.86 -26.81
C ALA A 632 2.36 -12.61 -25.50
N PRO A 633 3.05 -12.52 -24.34
CA PRO A 633 2.40 -12.29 -23.03
C PRO A 633 1.45 -11.07 -23.03
N ASP A 634 1.88 -9.99 -23.66
CA ASP A 634 1.07 -8.76 -23.75
C ASP A 634 -0.16 -8.93 -24.65
N THR A 635 -0.06 -9.73 -25.72
CA THR A 635 -1.19 -10.07 -26.59
C THR A 635 -2.22 -10.90 -25.84
N LEU A 636 -1.76 -11.92 -25.10
CA LEU A 636 -2.63 -12.76 -24.26
C LEU A 636 -3.29 -11.94 -23.13
N THR A 637 -2.57 -10.96 -22.57
CA THR A 637 -3.12 -10.04 -21.57
C THR A 637 -4.21 -9.14 -22.18
N THR A 638 -3.99 -8.62 -23.41
CA THR A 638 -4.99 -7.79 -24.09
C THR A 638 -6.26 -8.56 -24.39
N ARG A 639 -6.15 -9.84 -24.79
CA ARG A 639 -7.31 -10.72 -25.01
C ARG A 639 -8.15 -10.89 -23.74
N GLY A 640 -7.48 -11.09 -22.59
CA GLY A 640 -8.17 -11.17 -21.29
C GLY A 640 -8.89 -9.86 -20.94
N ASN A 641 -8.21 -8.73 -21.10
CA ASN A 641 -8.80 -7.42 -20.83
C ASN A 641 -9.97 -7.11 -21.77
N LEU A 642 -9.86 -7.45 -23.05
CA LEU A 642 -10.95 -7.31 -24.01
C LEU A 642 -12.18 -8.15 -23.62
N ALA A 643 -11.97 -9.41 -23.24
CA ALA A 643 -13.05 -10.28 -22.78
C ALA A 643 -13.73 -9.69 -21.53
N PHE A 644 -12.94 -9.19 -20.56
CA PHE A 644 -13.45 -8.54 -19.35
C PHE A 644 -14.37 -7.34 -19.70
N TRP A 645 -13.90 -6.41 -20.54
CA TRP A 645 -14.67 -5.22 -20.88
C TRP A 645 -15.88 -5.51 -21.76
N ARG A 646 -15.84 -6.55 -22.62
CA ARG A 646 -17.03 -7.04 -23.34
C ARG A 646 -18.10 -7.55 -22.38
N GLY A 647 -17.69 -8.34 -21.38
CA GLY A 647 -18.60 -8.79 -20.35
C GLY A 647 -19.22 -7.62 -19.58
N ARG A 648 -18.39 -6.63 -19.21
CA ARG A 648 -18.85 -5.38 -18.54
C ARG A 648 -19.77 -4.52 -19.43
N ALA A 649 -19.64 -4.61 -20.74
CA ALA A 649 -20.55 -3.98 -21.70
C ALA A 649 -21.85 -4.76 -21.91
N GLY A 650 -22.04 -5.91 -21.19
CA GLY A 650 -23.27 -6.69 -21.19
C GLY A 650 -23.21 -8.02 -21.98
N ASP A 651 -22.06 -8.39 -22.55
CA ASP A 651 -21.85 -9.66 -23.25
C ASP A 651 -21.09 -10.67 -22.37
N ALA A 652 -21.72 -11.12 -21.28
CA ALA A 652 -21.09 -12.06 -20.34
C ALA A 652 -20.82 -13.42 -20.98
N ALA A 653 -21.69 -13.90 -21.85
CA ALA A 653 -21.49 -15.19 -22.55
C ALA A 653 -20.31 -15.13 -23.51
N GLY A 654 -20.23 -14.08 -24.35
CA GLY A 654 -19.12 -13.88 -25.27
C GLY A 654 -17.77 -13.64 -24.52
N ALA A 655 -17.81 -13.03 -23.35
CA ALA A 655 -16.63 -12.91 -22.48
C ALA A 655 -16.16 -14.29 -21.97
N ALA A 656 -17.08 -15.15 -21.53
CA ALA A 656 -16.76 -16.51 -21.09
C ALA A 656 -16.19 -17.36 -22.22
N ASP A 657 -16.77 -17.30 -23.43
CA ASP A 657 -16.27 -18.03 -24.59
C ASP A 657 -14.85 -17.58 -24.99
N ALA A 658 -14.61 -16.25 -25.03
CA ALA A 658 -13.29 -15.68 -25.34
C ALA A 658 -12.23 -16.07 -24.30
N LEU A 659 -12.61 -16.15 -23.02
CA LEU A 659 -11.71 -16.58 -21.93
C LEU A 659 -11.44 -18.10 -21.98
N ALA A 660 -12.39 -18.92 -22.44
CA ALA A 660 -12.15 -20.34 -22.65
C ALA A 660 -11.08 -20.57 -23.72
N ASP A 661 -11.19 -19.89 -24.88
CA ASP A 661 -10.18 -19.92 -25.94
C ASP A 661 -8.82 -19.39 -25.46
N LEU A 662 -8.81 -18.32 -24.68
CA LEU A 662 -7.59 -17.75 -24.08
C LEU A 662 -6.93 -18.72 -23.08
N LEU A 663 -7.72 -19.45 -22.30
CA LEU A 663 -7.23 -20.41 -21.32
C LEU A 663 -6.45 -21.54 -22.01
N ASP A 664 -6.95 -22.08 -23.11
CA ASP A 664 -6.27 -23.12 -23.88
C ASP A 664 -4.92 -22.61 -24.41
N ASP A 665 -4.88 -21.38 -24.92
CA ASP A 665 -3.64 -20.76 -25.38
C ASP A 665 -2.66 -20.51 -24.20
N ARG A 666 -3.12 -20.01 -23.07
CA ARG A 666 -2.26 -19.80 -21.88
C ARG A 666 -1.72 -21.10 -21.30
N ILE A 667 -2.51 -22.18 -21.31
CA ILE A 667 -2.03 -23.51 -20.92
C ILE A 667 -0.93 -23.98 -21.88
N ARG A 668 -1.12 -23.79 -23.20
CA ARG A 668 -0.14 -24.16 -24.21
C ARG A 668 1.17 -23.36 -24.10
N VAL A 669 1.07 -22.05 -23.87
CA VAL A 669 2.21 -21.12 -23.92
C VAL A 669 2.93 -21.01 -22.57
N LEU A 670 2.18 -20.90 -21.47
CA LEU A 670 2.68 -20.61 -20.13
C LEU A 670 2.67 -21.84 -19.20
N GLY A 671 1.88 -22.83 -19.54
CA GLY A 671 1.62 -24.01 -18.70
C GLY A 671 0.40 -23.84 -17.78
N PRO A 672 -0.13 -24.97 -17.26
CA PRO A 672 -1.38 -25.01 -16.50
C PRO A 672 -1.32 -24.32 -15.14
N ASP A 673 -0.14 -24.20 -14.55
CA ASP A 673 0.10 -23.66 -13.21
C ASP A 673 0.67 -22.24 -13.22
N ALA A 674 0.85 -21.64 -14.39
CA ALA A 674 1.33 -20.26 -14.50
C ALA A 674 0.32 -19.27 -13.88
N PRO A 675 0.78 -18.21 -13.20
CA PRO A 675 -0.12 -17.22 -12.58
C PRO A 675 -1.19 -16.71 -13.55
N GLY A 676 -0.80 -16.33 -14.78
CA GLY A 676 -1.74 -15.86 -15.78
C GLY A 676 -2.78 -16.90 -16.21
N THR A 677 -2.42 -18.20 -16.23
CA THR A 677 -3.35 -19.28 -16.52
C THR A 677 -4.36 -19.48 -15.38
N LEU A 678 -3.89 -19.42 -14.12
CA LEU A 678 -4.78 -19.53 -12.96
C LEU A 678 -5.74 -18.35 -12.89
N THR A 679 -5.28 -17.12 -13.21
CA THR A 679 -6.15 -15.94 -13.32
C THR A 679 -7.23 -16.15 -14.38
N THR A 680 -6.87 -16.59 -15.59
CA THR A 680 -7.86 -16.82 -16.64
C THR A 680 -8.90 -17.87 -16.28
N ARG A 681 -8.53 -18.91 -15.53
CA ARG A 681 -9.49 -19.89 -14.99
C ARG A 681 -10.52 -19.24 -14.07
N GLY A 682 -10.04 -18.35 -13.20
CA GLY A 682 -10.91 -17.57 -12.30
C GLY A 682 -11.84 -16.64 -13.06
N ASP A 683 -11.30 -15.90 -14.05
CA ASP A 683 -12.08 -14.99 -14.89
C ASP A 683 -13.15 -15.74 -15.70
N LEU A 684 -12.79 -16.89 -16.28
CA LEU A 684 -13.72 -17.74 -17.01
C LEU A 684 -14.85 -18.24 -16.09
N ALA A 685 -14.50 -18.71 -14.89
CA ALA A 685 -15.50 -19.15 -13.91
C ALA A 685 -16.44 -18.00 -13.52
N PHE A 686 -15.90 -16.82 -13.28
CA PHE A 686 -16.69 -15.62 -12.97
C PHE A 686 -17.69 -15.28 -14.10
N TRP A 687 -17.22 -15.16 -15.35
CA TRP A 687 -18.08 -14.76 -16.46
C TRP A 687 -19.09 -15.84 -16.88
N ARG A 688 -18.81 -17.13 -16.62
CA ARG A 688 -19.85 -18.18 -16.71
C ARG A 688 -20.97 -17.97 -15.72
N GLY A 689 -20.62 -17.61 -14.48
CA GLY A 689 -21.59 -17.28 -13.46
C GLY A 689 -22.44 -16.06 -13.84
N GLU A 690 -21.81 -14.98 -14.31
CA GLU A 690 -22.48 -13.79 -14.80
C GLU A 690 -23.37 -14.07 -16.03
N ALA A 691 -23.01 -15.06 -16.84
CA ALA A 691 -23.83 -15.53 -17.96
C ALA A 691 -25.02 -16.41 -17.52
N GLY A 692 -25.19 -16.65 -16.19
CA GLY A 692 -26.33 -17.38 -15.61
C GLY A 692 -26.01 -18.80 -15.13
N ASP A 693 -24.80 -19.30 -15.28
CA ASP A 693 -24.37 -20.63 -14.79
C ASP A 693 -23.64 -20.50 -13.45
N ALA A 694 -24.35 -20.09 -12.42
CA ALA A 694 -23.80 -19.93 -11.07
C ALA A 694 -23.27 -21.23 -10.46
N ALA A 695 -23.94 -22.38 -10.76
CA ALA A 695 -23.53 -23.68 -10.29
C ALA A 695 -22.22 -24.12 -10.97
N GLY A 696 -22.13 -23.99 -12.29
CA GLY A 696 -20.89 -24.24 -13.04
C GLY A 696 -19.73 -23.33 -12.62
N ALA A 697 -20.01 -22.07 -12.27
CA ALA A 697 -19.00 -21.16 -11.72
C ALA A 697 -18.49 -21.66 -10.35
N ALA A 698 -19.38 -22.07 -9.46
CA ALA A 698 -18.99 -22.64 -8.15
C ALA A 698 -18.12 -23.89 -8.31
N ASP A 699 -18.48 -24.81 -9.21
CA ASP A 699 -17.71 -26.01 -9.49
C ASP A 699 -16.32 -25.67 -10.05
N ALA A 700 -16.24 -24.71 -10.99
CA ALA A 700 -14.98 -24.26 -11.57
C ALA A 700 -14.06 -23.60 -10.52
N PHE A 701 -14.61 -22.79 -9.59
CA PHE A 701 -13.83 -22.24 -8.48
C PHE A 701 -13.39 -23.30 -7.47
N ALA A 702 -14.17 -24.37 -7.24
CA ALA A 702 -13.78 -25.50 -6.41
C ALA A 702 -12.60 -26.27 -7.01
N GLU A 703 -12.60 -26.47 -8.33
CA GLU A 703 -11.46 -27.06 -9.06
C GLU A 703 -10.24 -26.15 -8.99
N LEU A 704 -10.40 -24.87 -9.30
CA LEU A 704 -9.33 -23.86 -9.25
C LEU A 704 -8.69 -23.79 -7.86
N LEU A 705 -9.49 -23.87 -6.79
CA LEU A 705 -9.00 -23.85 -5.41
C LEU A 705 -7.97 -24.96 -5.16
N SER A 706 -8.18 -26.14 -5.70
CA SER A 706 -7.23 -27.25 -5.57
C SER A 706 -5.87 -26.91 -6.21
N HIS A 707 -5.89 -26.23 -7.36
CA HIS A 707 -4.67 -25.82 -8.06
C HIS A 707 -3.94 -24.70 -7.31
N VAL A 708 -4.64 -23.65 -6.89
CA VAL A 708 -4.01 -22.50 -6.19
C VAL A 708 -3.47 -22.90 -4.82
N VAL A 709 -4.15 -23.80 -4.08
CA VAL A 709 -3.62 -24.35 -2.82
C VAL A 709 -2.31 -25.10 -3.06
N ARG A 710 -2.23 -25.91 -4.12
CA ARG A 710 -1.01 -26.65 -4.48
C ARG A 710 0.13 -25.74 -4.91
N VAL A 711 -0.15 -24.68 -5.68
CA VAL A 711 0.87 -23.81 -6.29
C VAL A 711 1.29 -22.68 -5.33
N LEU A 712 0.33 -22.04 -4.68
CA LEU A 712 0.55 -20.84 -3.85
C LEU A 712 0.55 -21.15 -2.34
N GLY A 713 -0.02 -22.27 -1.94
CA GLY A 713 -0.25 -22.63 -0.54
C GLY A 713 -1.63 -22.19 -0.01
N PRO A 714 -2.07 -22.77 1.14
CA PRO A 714 -3.42 -22.58 1.67
C PRO A 714 -3.71 -21.16 2.20
N ASP A 715 -2.67 -20.45 2.62
CA ASP A 715 -2.76 -19.12 3.22
C ASP A 715 -2.35 -17.99 2.24
N ALA A 716 -2.07 -18.32 0.97
CA ALA A 716 -1.74 -17.28 -0.01
C ALA A 716 -2.96 -16.39 -0.30
N PRO A 717 -2.78 -15.06 -0.51
CA PRO A 717 -3.89 -14.15 -0.82
C PRO A 717 -4.77 -14.64 -1.96
N GLY A 718 -4.19 -15.09 -3.09
CA GLY A 718 -4.94 -15.66 -4.21
C GLY A 718 -5.76 -16.91 -3.85
N THR A 719 -5.30 -17.71 -2.88
CA THR A 719 -6.06 -18.86 -2.36
C THR A 719 -7.25 -18.41 -1.53
N LEU A 720 -7.06 -17.39 -0.67
CA LEU A 720 -8.14 -16.84 0.15
C LEU A 720 -9.20 -16.16 -0.74
N THR A 721 -8.78 -15.43 -1.79
CA THR A 721 -9.69 -14.85 -2.79
C THR A 721 -10.48 -15.93 -3.52
N THR A 722 -9.83 -17.02 -3.96
CA THR A 722 -10.51 -18.14 -4.63
C THR A 722 -11.54 -18.80 -3.72
N ARG A 723 -11.25 -18.96 -2.40
CA ARG A 723 -12.23 -19.46 -1.41
C ARG A 723 -13.43 -18.52 -1.28
N GLY A 724 -13.19 -17.21 -1.25
CA GLY A 724 -14.24 -16.20 -1.20
C GLY A 724 -15.15 -16.25 -2.45
N ASN A 725 -14.54 -16.36 -3.65
CA ASN A 725 -15.29 -16.50 -4.91
C ASN A 725 -16.11 -17.80 -4.95
N LEU A 726 -15.55 -18.91 -4.49
CA LEU A 726 -16.29 -20.17 -4.35
C LEU A 726 -17.49 -20.03 -3.43
N ALA A 727 -17.31 -19.40 -2.26
CA ALA A 727 -18.40 -19.16 -1.31
C ALA A 727 -19.48 -18.28 -1.95
N PHE A 728 -19.10 -17.23 -2.66
CA PHE A 728 -20.01 -16.33 -3.34
C PHE A 728 -20.87 -17.07 -4.38
N TRP A 729 -20.24 -17.82 -5.30
CA TRP A 729 -20.97 -18.49 -6.37
C TRP A 729 -21.81 -19.68 -5.88
N ARG A 730 -21.45 -20.33 -4.77
CA ARG A 730 -22.34 -21.28 -4.08
C ARG A 730 -23.62 -20.58 -3.59
N GLY A 731 -23.46 -19.39 -3.03
CA GLY A 731 -24.61 -18.59 -2.60
C GLY A 731 -25.50 -18.17 -3.77
N GLU A 732 -24.90 -17.71 -4.89
CA GLU A 732 -25.65 -17.37 -6.11
C GLU A 732 -26.31 -18.60 -6.76
N ALA A 733 -25.73 -19.79 -6.59
CA ALA A 733 -26.34 -21.05 -6.99
C ALA A 733 -27.50 -21.51 -6.06
N GLY A 734 -27.86 -20.70 -5.02
CA GLY A 734 -29.01 -20.91 -4.15
C GLY A 734 -28.67 -21.35 -2.71
N ASP A 735 -27.39 -21.66 -2.40
CA ASP A 735 -26.96 -22.02 -1.05
C ASP A 735 -26.50 -20.81 -0.25
N ALA A 736 -27.39 -19.90 0.07
CA ALA A 736 -27.05 -18.68 0.81
C ALA A 736 -26.55 -18.97 2.25
N ALA A 737 -27.07 -20.02 2.89
CA ALA A 737 -26.63 -20.41 4.23
C ALA A 737 -25.20 -21.01 4.18
N GLY A 738 -24.92 -21.93 3.25
CA GLY A 738 -23.58 -22.46 3.04
C GLY A 738 -22.56 -21.40 2.62
N ALA A 739 -22.97 -20.37 1.86
CA ALA A 739 -22.11 -19.23 1.56
C ALA A 739 -21.78 -18.42 2.83
N ALA A 740 -22.75 -18.15 3.69
CA ALA A 740 -22.53 -17.45 4.96
C ALA A 740 -21.56 -18.24 5.86
N ASP A 741 -21.77 -19.55 5.97
CA ASP A 741 -20.90 -20.44 6.75
C ASP A 741 -19.46 -20.46 6.18
N ALA A 742 -19.32 -20.56 4.85
CA ALA A 742 -18.01 -20.53 4.19
C ALA A 742 -17.26 -19.20 4.40
N PHE A 743 -17.95 -18.05 4.37
CA PHE A 743 -17.35 -16.76 4.70
C PHE A 743 -17.03 -16.65 6.20
N ALA A 744 -17.84 -17.24 7.09
CA ALA A 744 -17.57 -17.28 8.52
C ALA A 744 -16.30 -18.13 8.83
N GLU A 745 -16.11 -19.25 8.13
CA GLU A 745 -14.89 -20.05 8.21
C GLU A 745 -13.67 -19.35 7.59
N LEU A 746 -13.85 -18.61 6.47
CA LEU A 746 -12.79 -17.90 5.80
C LEU A 746 -12.26 -16.71 6.62
N LEU A 747 -13.15 -15.97 7.29
CA LEU A 747 -12.81 -14.73 7.98
C LEU A 747 -11.65 -14.85 8.99
N PRO A 748 -11.57 -15.85 9.88
CA PRO A 748 -10.44 -16.01 10.78
C PRO A 748 -9.10 -16.18 10.04
N HIS A 749 -9.10 -16.85 8.89
CA HIS A 749 -7.90 -17.03 8.07
C HIS A 749 -7.47 -15.72 7.42
N VAL A 750 -8.42 -14.96 6.88
CA VAL A 750 -8.16 -13.64 6.29
C VAL A 750 -7.65 -12.66 7.35
N VAL A 751 -8.29 -12.62 8.53
CA VAL A 751 -7.84 -11.81 9.68
C VAL A 751 -6.42 -12.21 10.11
N ARG A 752 -6.13 -13.51 10.19
CA ARG A 752 -4.80 -14.02 10.58
C ARG A 752 -3.72 -13.63 9.58
N VAL A 753 -4.04 -13.68 8.29
CA VAL A 753 -3.07 -13.47 7.20
C VAL A 753 -2.89 -11.99 6.88
N LEU A 754 -3.98 -11.24 6.80
CA LEU A 754 -4.00 -9.85 6.31
C LEU A 754 -4.19 -8.82 7.43
N GLY A 755 -4.66 -9.23 8.59
CA GLY A 755 -5.03 -8.35 9.70
C GLY A 755 -6.51 -7.94 9.68
N PRO A 756 -7.03 -7.41 10.80
CA PRO A 756 -8.45 -7.10 10.96
C PRO A 756 -8.91 -5.89 10.13
N ASP A 757 -8.01 -4.95 9.86
CA ASP A 757 -8.28 -3.69 9.18
C ASP A 757 -7.92 -3.73 7.67
N ALA A 758 -7.43 -4.88 7.19
CA ALA A 758 -7.09 -5.02 5.77
C ALA A 758 -8.35 -4.89 4.89
N PRO A 759 -8.25 -4.26 3.70
CA PRO A 759 -9.38 -4.10 2.78
C PRO A 759 -10.11 -5.42 2.51
N ASP A 760 -9.39 -6.52 2.28
CA ASP A 760 -10.00 -7.83 2.02
C ASP A 760 -10.65 -8.45 3.26
N THR A 761 -10.16 -8.12 4.46
CA THR A 761 -10.82 -8.54 5.71
C THR A 761 -12.15 -7.80 5.87
N LEU A 762 -12.15 -6.48 5.66
CA LEU A 762 -13.37 -5.67 5.69
C LEU A 762 -14.34 -6.10 4.57
N ALA A 763 -13.82 -6.56 3.42
CA ALA A 763 -14.58 -7.17 2.35
C ALA A 763 -15.25 -8.47 2.77
N THR A 764 -14.47 -9.37 3.32
CA THR A 764 -14.96 -10.69 3.79
C THR A 764 -16.04 -10.52 4.86
N ARG A 765 -15.90 -9.55 5.78
CA ARG A 765 -16.93 -9.20 6.77
C ARG A 765 -18.20 -8.68 6.10
N GLY A 766 -18.06 -7.82 5.09
CA GLY A 766 -19.20 -7.33 4.32
C GLY A 766 -19.95 -8.45 3.59
N ASN A 767 -19.22 -9.36 2.95
CA ASN A 767 -19.79 -10.51 2.27
C ASN A 767 -20.50 -11.46 3.26
N LEU A 768 -19.87 -11.73 4.39
CA LEU A 768 -20.51 -12.54 5.46
C LEU A 768 -21.84 -11.93 5.91
N ALA A 769 -21.88 -10.61 6.15
CA ALA A 769 -23.10 -9.94 6.54
C ALA A 769 -24.19 -10.02 5.45
N GLN A 770 -23.79 -9.80 4.18
CA GLN A 770 -24.71 -9.93 3.03
C GLN A 770 -25.33 -11.32 2.93
N TRP A 771 -24.51 -12.38 3.01
CA TRP A 771 -24.97 -13.74 2.88
C TRP A 771 -25.81 -14.19 4.07
N ARG A 772 -25.52 -13.70 5.30
CA ARG A 772 -26.40 -13.89 6.47
C ARG A 772 -27.79 -13.29 6.21
N GLY A 773 -27.82 -12.05 5.70
CA GLY A 773 -29.06 -11.40 5.34
C GLY A 773 -29.85 -12.19 4.29
N ARG A 774 -29.20 -12.67 3.23
CA ARG A 774 -29.81 -13.52 2.21
C ARG A 774 -30.29 -14.88 2.76
N ALA A 775 -29.60 -15.41 3.77
CA ALA A 775 -30.00 -16.61 4.48
C ALA A 775 -31.19 -16.38 5.43
N GLY A 776 -31.70 -15.14 5.53
CA GLY A 776 -32.90 -14.78 6.30
C GLY A 776 -32.67 -13.98 7.57
N ASP A 777 -31.41 -13.68 7.93
CA ASP A 777 -31.05 -12.86 9.09
C ASP A 777 -30.77 -11.41 8.66
N ALA A 778 -31.82 -10.71 8.22
CA ALA A 778 -31.71 -9.31 7.77
C ALA A 778 -31.28 -8.35 8.91
N ALA A 779 -31.78 -8.59 10.14
CA ALA A 779 -31.42 -7.77 11.29
C ALA A 779 -29.93 -7.96 11.68
N GLY A 780 -29.47 -9.21 11.80
CA GLY A 780 -28.06 -9.50 12.07
C GLY A 780 -27.12 -9.02 10.97
N ALA A 781 -27.57 -8.99 9.70
CA ALA A 781 -26.81 -8.40 8.60
C ALA A 781 -26.69 -6.88 8.76
N ALA A 782 -27.77 -6.19 9.13
CA ALA A 782 -27.74 -4.74 9.39
C ALA A 782 -26.82 -4.39 10.57
N ASP A 783 -26.89 -5.14 11.67
CA ASP A 783 -26.03 -4.92 12.84
C ASP A 783 -24.54 -5.12 12.49
N ALA A 784 -24.21 -6.21 11.80
CA ALA A 784 -22.83 -6.48 11.36
C ALA A 784 -22.29 -5.41 10.38
N LEU A 785 -23.14 -4.87 9.51
CA LEU A 785 -22.78 -3.79 8.60
C LEU A 785 -22.63 -2.44 9.31
N ALA A 786 -23.38 -2.20 10.39
CA ALA A 786 -23.21 -1.01 11.21
C ALA A 786 -21.82 -1.00 11.90
N GLU A 787 -21.44 -2.12 12.52
CA GLU A 787 -20.10 -2.29 13.08
C GLU A 787 -19.00 -2.16 12.00
N LEU A 788 -19.18 -2.77 10.84
CA LEU A 788 -18.25 -2.66 9.72
C LEU A 788 -18.14 -1.23 9.20
N LEU A 789 -19.23 -0.46 9.20
CA LEU A 789 -19.25 0.92 8.76
C LEU A 789 -18.35 1.81 9.63
N ASP A 790 -18.44 1.64 10.96
CA ASP A 790 -17.58 2.37 11.89
C ASP A 790 -16.09 2.06 11.64
N ASP A 791 -15.75 0.78 11.41
CA ASP A 791 -14.40 0.38 11.05
C ASP A 791 -13.95 0.96 9.70
N ARG A 792 -14.81 0.93 8.68
CA ARG A 792 -14.49 1.51 7.36
C ARG A 792 -14.34 3.03 7.40
N ILE A 793 -15.15 3.75 8.18
CA ILE A 793 -14.97 5.19 8.39
C ILE A 793 -13.62 5.46 9.07
N ARG A 794 -13.27 4.65 10.07
CA ARG A 794 -12.00 4.76 10.78
C ARG A 794 -10.79 4.46 9.87
N VAL A 795 -10.89 3.44 9.04
CA VAL A 795 -9.77 2.91 8.23
C VAL A 795 -9.66 3.64 6.89
N LEU A 796 -10.77 3.80 6.19
CA LEU A 796 -10.80 4.32 4.80
C LEU A 796 -11.27 5.76 4.69
N GLY A 797 -11.89 6.28 5.75
CA GLY A 797 -12.56 7.58 5.75
C GLY A 797 -14.02 7.52 5.29
N PRO A 798 -14.80 8.61 5.58
CA PRO A 798 -16.25 8.64 5.36
C PRO A 798 -16.67 8.67 3.89
N ASP A 799 -15.79 9.13 3.00
CA ASP A 799 -16.05 9.32 1.57
C ASP A 799 -15.41 8.23 0.70
N ALA A 800 -14.71 7.27 1.30
CA ALA A 800 -14.12 6.17 0.56
C ALA A 800 -15.21 5.34 -0.14
N PRO A 801 -15.01 4.87 -1.39
CA PRO A 801 -16.00 4.07 -2.11
C PRO A 801 -16.53 2.89 -1.29
N GLY A 802 -15.65 2.13 -0.62
CA GLY A 802 -16.07 1.02 0.24
C GLY A 802 -16.93 1.42 1.45
N THR A 803 -16.69 2.61 2.00
CA THR A 803 -17.52 3.17 3.09
C THR A 803 -18.91 3.54 2.58
N LEU A 804 -18.99 4.20 1.41
CA LEU A 804 -20.24 4.56 0.77
C LEU A 804 -21.09 3.32 0.42
N THR A 805 -20.44 2.27 -0.10
CA THR A 805 -21.09 0.98 -0.36
C THR A 805 -21.64 0.35 0.92
N THR A 806 -20.86 0.36 2.01
CA THR A 806 -21.34 -0.20 3.29
C THR A 806 -22.55 0.55 3.83
N ARG A 807 -22.60 1.89 3.68
CA ARG A 807 -23.78 2.70 4.01
C ARG A 807 -24.99 2.27 3.19
N GLY A 808 -24.82 2.06 1.90
CA GLY A 808 -25.89 1.57 1.01
C GLY A 808 -26.39 0.19 1.43
N ASN A 809 -25.48 -0.74 1.70
CA ASN A 809 -25.84 -2.09 2.13
C ASN A 809 -26.53 -2.11 3.50
N LEU A 810 -26.05 -1.28 4.45
CA LEU A 810 -26.70 -1.11 5.75
C LEU A 810 -28.14 -0.58 5.59
N ALA A 811 -28.31 0.46 4.77
CA ALA A 811 -29.64 1.02 4.47
C ALA A 811 -30.57 -0.05 3.86
N PHE A 812 -30.07 -0.85 2.92
CA PHE A 812 -30.82 -1.94 2.30
C PHE A 812 -31.27 -2.98 3.33
N TRP A 813 -30.37 -3.51 4.17
CA TRP A 813 -30.71 -4.54 5.14
C TRP A 813 -31.58 -4.03 6.29
N ARG A 814 -31.49 -2.75 6.66
CA ARG A 814 -32.45 -2.12 7.58
C ARG A 814 -33.87 -2.13 6.99
N GLY A 815 -34.00 -1.81 5.71
CA GLY A 815 -35.24 -1.89 4.98
C GLY A 815 -35.81 -3.31 4.93
N GLU A 816 -35.00 -4.32 4.65
CA GLU A 816 -35.37 -5.73 4.65
C GLU A 816 -35.74 -6.22 6.07
N ALA A 817 -35.12 -5.65 7.11
CA ALA A 817 -35.50 -5.90 8.51
C ALA A 817 -36.81 -5.21 8.91
N GLY A 818 -37.45 -4.45 8.01
CA GLY A 818 -38.78 -3.86 8.19
C GLY A 818 -38.83 -2.33 8.29
N ASP A 819 -37.68 -1.65 8.33
CA ASP A 819 -37.63 -0.17 8.40
C ASP A 819 -37.46 0.44 6.98
N ALA A 820 -38.52 0.33 6.17
CA ALA A 820 -38.52 0.84 4.80
C ALA A 820 -38.35 2.38 4.73
N ALA A 821 -38.93 3.10 5.70
CA ALA A 821 -38.84 4.56 5.76
C ALA A 821 -37.38 4.99 6.11
N GLY A 822 -36.80 4.41 7.16
CA GLY A 822 -35.41 4.68 7.53
C GLY A 822 -34.40 4.28 6.43
N ALA A 823 -34.70 3.23 5.66
CA ALA A 823 -33.90 2.87 4.48
C ALA A 823 -33.95 3.96 3.40
N ALA A 824 -35.16 4.46 3.07
CA ALA A 824 -35.31 5.55 2.09
C ALA A 824 -34.58 6.82 2.54
N ASP A 825 -34.69 7.21 3.81
CA ASP A 825 -34.00 8.36 4.37
C ASP A 825 -32.48 8.19 4.29
N ALA A 826 -31.95 7.01 4.67
CA ALA A 826 -30.53 6.70 4.60
C ALA A 826 -29.97 6.77 3.16
N PHE A 827 -30.71 6.26 2.15
CA PHE A 827 -30.34 6.40 0.75
C PHE A 827 -30.42 7.86 0.24
N ALA A 828 -31.39 8.64 0.74
CA ALA A 828 -31.50 10.06 0.40
C ALA A 828 -30.33 10.87 0.96
N GLU A 829 -29.86 10.56 2.19
CA GLU A 829 -28.66 11.14 2.77
C GLU A 829 -27.38 10.71 2.05
N LEU A 830 -27.30 9.45 1.60
CA LEU A 830 -26.12 8.89 0.92
C LEU A 830 -25.93 9.48 -0.48
N LEU A 831 -27.01 9.71 -1.23
CA LEU A 831 -26.96 10.10 -2.64
C LEU A 831 -26.10 11.33 -2.95
N PRO A 832 -26.18 12.46 -2.19
CA PRO A 832 -25.32 13.62 -2.42
C PRO A 832 -23.81 13.31 -2.29
N HIS A 833 -23.45 12.43 -1.36
CA HIS A 833 -22.06 12.01 -1.16
C HIS A 833 -21.55 11.19 -2.34
N VAL A 834 -22.34 10.24 -2.80
CA VAL A 834 -21.99 9.40 -3.96
C VAL A 834 -21.90 10.24 -5.23
N VAL A 835 -22.84 11.17 -5.46
CA VAL A 835 -22.78 12.11 -6.60
C VAL A 835 -21.51 12.97 -6.57
N ARG A 836 -21.10 13.44 -5.38
CA ARG A 836 -19.89 14.25 -5.23
C ARG A 836 -18.62 13.45 -5.50
N VAL A 837 -18.55 12.20 -5.07
CA VAL A 837 -17.35 11.35 -5.15
C VAL A 837 -17.23 10.67 -6.52
N LEU A 838 -18.32 10.10 -7.03
CA LEU A 838 -18.31 9.28 -8.25
C LEU A 838 -18.88 10.00 -9.49
N GLY A 839 -19.58 11.10 -9.26
CA GLY A 839 -20.29 11.81 -10.34
C GLY A 839 -21.76 11.39 -10.51
N PRO A 840 -22.59 12.22 -11.17
CA PRO A 840 -24.04 12.01 -11.30
C PRO A 840 -24.42 10.84 -12.23
N ASP A 841 -23.56 10.51 -13.16
CA ASP A 841 -23.80 9.52 -14.22
C ASP A 841 -23.07 8.19 -13.95
N ALA A 842 -22.33 8.08 -12.84
CA ALA A 842 -21.66 6.84 -12.44
C ALA A 842 -22.70 5.72 -12.18
N THR A 843 -22.35 4.50 -12.53
CA THR A 843 -23.22 3.33 -12.39
C THR A 843 -23.69 3.17 -10.94
N ASP A 844 -22.78 3.39 -9.97
CA ASP A 844 -23.06 3.32 -8.53
C ASP A 844 -24.08 4.40 -8.09
N THR A 845 -23.93 5.61 -8.64
CA THR A 845 -24.87 6.69 -8.39
C THR A 845 -26.26 6.33 -8.91
N LEU A 846 -26.32 5.74 -10.11
CA LEU A 846 -27.60 5.28 -10.69
C LEU A 846 -28.20 4.12 -9.90
N ALA A 847 -27.38 3.25 -9.31
CA ALA A 847 -27.83 2.18 -8.43
C ALA A 847 -28.44 2.74 -7.12
N ILE A 848 -27.76 3.68 -6.47
CA ILE A 848 -28.27 4.36 -5.26
C ILE A 848 -29.59 5.08 -5.55
N ARG A 849 -29.73 5.73 -6.72
CA ARG A 849 -31.02 6.33 -7.14
C ARG A 849 -32.13 5.29 -7.27
N GLY A 850 -31.80 4.11 -7.82
CA GLY A 850 -32.74 2.98 -7.91
C GLY A 850 -33.18 2.47 -6.56
N ASN A 851 -32.25 2.27 -5.62
CA ASN A 851 -32.53 1.81 -4.27
C ASN A 851 -33.36 2.85 -3.49
N LEU A 852 -33.03 4.13 -3.62
CA LEU A 852 -33.83 5.20 -3.04
C LEU A 852 -35.29 5.18 -3.54
N ALA A 853 -35.47 5.04 -4.87
CA ALA A 853 -36.79 4.94 -5.47
C ALA A 853 -37.55 3.71 -4.98
N PHE A 854 -36.89 2.55 -4.89
CA PHE A 854 -37.48 1.32 -4.39
C PHE A 854 -38.00 1.46 -2.94
N TRP A 855 -37.11 1.95 -2.04
CA TRP A 855 -37.47 2.08 -0.63
C TRP A 855 -38.50 3.17 -0.37
N ARG A 856 -38.54 4.27 -1.14
CA ARG A 856 -39.63 5.24 -1.14
C ARG A 856 -40.96 4.58 -1.47
N GLY A 857 -40.97 3.77 -2.53
CA GLY A 857 -42.14 3.03 -2.93
C GLY A 857 -42.61 2.05 -1.85
N LYS A 858 -41.70 1.33 -1.20
CA LYS A 858 -41.99 0.44 -0.06
C LYS A 858 -42.46 1.18 1.18
N ALA A 859 -42.03 2.41 1.39
CA ALA A 859 -42.49 3.30 2.46
C ALA A 859 -43.84 3.96 2.16
N GLY A 860 -44.46 3.70 0.99
CA GLY A 860 -45.79 4.18 0.63
C GLY A 860 -45.86 5.24 -0.48
N ASP A 861 -44.71 5.80 -0.92
CA ASP A 861 -44.65 6.77 -2.03
C ASP A 861 -44.46 6.05 -3.39
N ALA A 862 -45.50 5.28 -3.79
CA ALA A 862 -45.45 4.55 -5.07
C ALA A 862 -45.39 5.48 -6.30
N ALA A 863 -46.01 6.65 -6.23
CA ALA A 863 -46.00 7.62 -7.31
C ALA A 863 -44.62 8.23 -7.51
N GLY A 864 -43.98 8.70 -6.42
CA GLY A 864 -42.62 9.22 -6.45
C GLY A 864 -41.62 8.16 -6.88
N ALA A 865 -41.77 6.91 -6.49
CA ALA A 865 -40.96 5.78 -6.96
C ALA A 865 -41.09 5.57 -8.47
N GLY A 866 -42.30 5.59 -9.02
CA GLY A 866 -42.55 5.49 -10.44
C GLY A 866 -41.86 6.59 -11.25
N ASP A 867 -41.98 7.85 -10.82
CA ASP A 867 -41.35 8.99 -11.47
C ASP A 867 -39.81 8.89 -11.42
N ALA A 868 -39.25 8.46 -10.27
CA ALA A 868 -37.82 8.26 -10.13
C ALA A 868 -37.28 7.16 -11.06
N TYR A 869 -37.99 6.02 -11.17
CA TYR A 869 -37.59 4.94 -12.09
C TYR A 869 -37.74 5.33 -13.56
N LYS A 870 -38.74 6.16 -13.91
CA LYS A 870 -38.83 6.74 -15.25
C LYS A 870 -37.62 7.58 -15.59
N GLN A 871 -37.17 8.45 -14.68
CA GLN A 871 -35.96 9.26 -14.86
C GLN A 871 -34.71 8.38 -14.96
N LEU A 872 -34.61 7.35 -14.10
CA LEU A 872 -33.50 6.40 -14.08
C LEU A 872 -33.43 5.61 -15.41
N HIS A 873 -34.57 5.13 -15.93
CA HIS A 873 -34.63 4.47 -17.24
C HIS A 873 -34.08 5.38 -18.35
N VAL A 874 -34.48 6.65 -18.40
CA VAL A 874 -33.99 7.61 -19.40
C VAL A 874 -32.48 7.84 -19.27
N ALA A 875 -31.97 7.96 -18.04
CA ALA A 875 -30.54 8.13 -17.79
C ALA A 875 -29.73 6.89 -18.23
N ARG A 876 -30.17 5.69 -17.83
CA ARG A 876 -29.51 4.43 -18.21
C ARG A 876 -29.54 4.17 -19.72
N ARG A 877 -30.68 4.46 -20.39
CA ARG A 877 -30.80 4.34 -21.85
C ARG A 877 -29.78 5.25 -22.56
N ARG A 878 -29.59 6.47 -22.04
CA ARG A 878 -28.61 7.42 -22.62
C ARG A 878 -27.17 6.93 -22.44
N LEU A 879 -26.83 6.35 -21.29
CA LEU A 879 -25.47 6.01 -20.91
C LEU A 879 -25.04 4.60 -21.33
N MET A 880 -25.95 3.63 -21.20
CA MET A 880 -25.67 2.21 -21.41
C MET A 880 -26.35 1.63 -22.65
N GLY A 881 -27.23 2.39 -23.26
CA GLY A 881 -28.03 1.91 -24.39
C GLY A 881 -29.37 1.30 -23.96
N GLU A 882 -30.29 1.13 -24.96
CA GLU A 882 -31.65 0.66 -24.68
C GLU A 882 -31.74 -0.84 -24.39
N ASN A 883 -30.77 -1.62 -24.86
CA ASN A 883 -30.74 -3.07 -24.70
C ASN A 883 -30.03 -3.54 -23.43
N HIS A 884 -29.37 -2.62 -22.70
CA HIS A 884 -28.65 -2.98 -21.50
C HIS A 884 -29.58 -3.53 -20.41
N PRO A 885 -29.25 -4.65 -19.74
CA PRO A 885 -30.11 -5.26 -18.70
C PRO A 885 -30.59 -4.28 -17.63
N ALA A 886 -29.72 -3.40 -17.13
CA ALA A 886 -30.08 -2.38 -16.15
C ALA A 886 -31.09 -1.35 -16.68
N THR A 887 -31.05 -1.04 -17.98
CA THR A 887 -32.02 -0.16 -18.63
C THR A 887 -33.39 -0.82 -18.69
N LEU A 888 -33.43 -2.11 -19.07
CA LEU A 888 -34.67 -2.91 -19.13
C LEU A 888 -35.25 -3.12 -17.71
N ALA A 889 -34.41 -3.37 -16.69
CA ALA A 889 -34.85 -3.51 -15.29
C ALA A 889 -35.48 -2.21 -14.78
N ALA A 890 -34.84 -1.05 -15.02
CA ALA A 890 -35.44 0.25 -14.65
C ALA A 890 -36.77 0.50 -15.35
N TRP A 891 -36.92 0.06 -16.58
CA TRP A 891 -38.20 0.16 -17.33
C TRP A 891 -39.27 -0.73 -16.70
N GLY A 892 -38.95 -1.97 -16.33
CA GLY A 892 -39.88 -2.87 -15.62
C GLY A 892 -40.29 -2.33 -14.23
N SER A 893 -39.34 -1.76 -13.49
CA SER A 893 -39.60 -1.13 -12.20
C SER A 893 -40.52 0.10 -12.32
N PHE A 894 -40.31 0.92 -13.37
CA PHE A 894 -41.23 2.02 -13.69
C PHE A 894 -42.63 1.53 -13.91
N ALA A 895 -42.84 0.48 -14.71
CA ALA A 895 -44.16 -0.11 -14.94
C ALA A 895 -44.81 -0.61 -13.62
N HIS A 896 -44.05 -1.31 -12.80
CA HIS A 896 -44.47 -1.84 -11.51
C HIS A 896 -44.97 -0.73 -10.56
N TRP A 897 -44.15 0.28 -10.29
CA TRP A 897 -44.51 1.34 -9.35
C TRP A 897 -45.63 2.24 -9.88
N ARG A 898 -45.74 2.41 -11.22
CA ARG A 898 -46.90 3.08 -11.82
C ARG A 898 -48.19 2.35 -11.54
N GLY A 899 -48.19 1.01 -11.64
CA GLY A 899 -49.35 0.18 -11.27
C GLY A 899 -49.66 0.25 -9.80
N GLN A 900 -48.65 0.20 -8.92
CA GLN A 900 -48.85 0.33 -7.47
C GLN A 900 -49.36 1.72 -7.05
N ALA A 901 -49.09 2.75 -7.84
CA ALA A 901 -49.63 4.10 -7.65
C ALA A 901 -51.11 4.23 -8.11
N GLY A 902 -51.74 3.15 -8.61
CA GLY A 902 -53.13 3.11 -9.03
C GLY A 902 -53.34 3.30 -10.54
N ASP A 903 -52.31 3.53 -11.34
CA ASP A 903 -52.42 3.62 -12.81
C ASP A 903 -52.15 2.26 -13.46
N ALA A 904 -53.04 1.29 -13.21
CA ALA A 904 -52.91 -0.05 -13.77
C ALA A 904 -52.95 -0.06 -15.32
N ALA A 905 -53.76 0.79 -15.95
CA ALA A 905 -53.84 0.92 -17.39
C ALA A 905 -52.54 1.44 -18.01
N GLY A 906 -51.91 2.42 -17.32
CA GLY A 906 -50.61 2.92 -17.71
C GLY A 906 -49.50 1.88 -17.50
N ALA A 907 -49.57 1.06 -16.44
CA ALA A 907 -48.63 -0.06 -16.21
C ALA A 907 -48.73 -1.12 -17.32
N VAL A 908 -49.98 -1.47 -17.77
CA VAL A 908 -50.23 -2.35 -18.95
C VAL A 908 -49.47 -1.82 -20.15
N THR A 909 -49.72 -0.54 -20.51
CA THR A 909 -49.11 0.07 -21.71
C THR A 909 -47.56 0.01 -21.67
N VAL A 910 -46.96 0.33 -20.51
CA VAL A 910 -45.50 0.31 -20.36
C VAL A 910 -44.93 -1.12 -20.42
N THR A 911 -45.65 -2.08 -19.81
CA THR A 911 -45.24 -3.48 -19.82
C THR A 911 -45.33 -4.12 -21.18
N GLU A 912 -46.37 -3.74 -21.99
CA GLU A 912 -46.52 -4.17 -23.40
C GLU A 912 -45.34 -3.69 -24.25
N GLN A 913 -44.99 -2.41 -24.11
CA GLN A 913 -43.83 -1.82 -24.83
C GLN A 913 -42.51 -2.51 -24.45
N LEU A 914 -42.32 -2.79 -23.15
CA LEU A 914 -41.13 -3.51 -22.70
C LEU A 914 -41.10 -4.94 -23.24
N LEU A 915 -42.25 -5.66 -23.20
CA LEU A 915 -42.34 -7.01 -23.72
C LEU A 915 -42.06 -7.10 -25.24
N GLU A 916 -42.66 -6.19 -26.01
CA GLU A 916 -42.39 -6.10 -27.44
C GLU A 916 -40.92 -5.86 -27.74
N HIS A 917 -40.30 -4.94 -26.99
CA HIS A 917 -38.86 -4.64 -27.10
C HIS A 917 -38.00 -5.86 -26.74
N MET A 918 -38.26 -6.52 -25.62
CA MET A 918 -37.48 -7.69 -25.18
C MET A 918 -37.61 -8.86 -26.16
N VAL A 919 -38.82 -9.15 -26.68
CA VAL A 919 -39.00 -10.22 -27.64
C VAL A 919 -38.25 -9.94 -28.94
N ARG A 920 -38.22 -8.67 -29.37
CA ARG A 920 -37.48 -8.25 -30.56
C ARG A 920 -35.96 -8.36 -30.42
N VAL A 921 -35.42 -8.02 -29.23
CA VAL A 921 -33.98 -7.91 -29.02
C VAL A 921 -33.39 -9.22 -28.48
N LEU A 922 -34.05 -9.87 -27.52
CA LEU A 922 -33.54 -11.04 -26.81
C LEU A 922 -34.14 -12.36 -27.32
N GLY A 923 -35.21 -12.28 -28.10
CA GLY A 923 -35.98 -13.46 -28.58
C GLY A 923 -37.10 -13.86 -27.62
N ALA A 924 -38.09 -14.60 -28.18
CA ALA A 924 -39.30 -15.00 -27.47
C ALA A 924 -39.05 -16.03 -26.35
N ASP A 925 -37.95 -16.77 -26.47
CA ASP A 925 -37.54 -17.87 -25.54
C ASP A 925 -36.60 -17.38 -24.41
N HIS A 926 -36.25 -16.09 -24.39
CA HIS A 926 -35.39 -15.54 -23.36
C HIS A 926 -36.04 -15.67 -21.97
N PRO A 927 -35.31 -16.11 -20.92
CA PRO A 927 -35.86 -16.38 -19.57
C PRO A 927 -36.71 -15.26 -18.97
N HIS A 928 -36.40 -14.01 -19.27
CA HIS A 928 -37.14 -12.85 -18.74
C HIS A 928 -38.48 -12.59 -19.44
N VAL A 929 -38.70 -13.08 -20.65
CA VAL A 929 -39.94 -12.83 -21.41
C VAL A 929 -41.17 -13.44 -20.70
N PRO A 930 -41.16 -14.67 -20.17
CA PRO A 930 -42.23 -15.22 -19.37
C PRO A 930 -42.59 -14.36 -18.15
N ILE A 931 -41.61 -13.77 -17.51
CA ILE A 931 -41.80 -12.93 -16.31
C ILE A 931 -42.54 -11.64 -16.67
N ILE A 932 -42.10 -10.96 -17.72
CA ILE A 932 -42.79 -9.73 -18.18
C ILE A 932 -44.21 -10.06 -18.66
N ARG A 933 -44.44 -11.21 -19.29
CA ARG A 933 -45.83 -11.68 -19.62
C ARG A 933 -46.66 -11.88 -18.38
N SER A 934 -46.11 -12.46 -17.32
CA SER A 934 -46.81 -12.63 -16.05
C SER A 934 -47.18 -11.29 -15.40
N ASN A 935 -46.22 -10.33 -15.42
CA ASN A 935 -46.47 -8.98 -14.93
C ASN A 935 -47.54 -8.26 -15.76
N LEU A 936 -47.52 -8.42 -17.09
CA LEU A 936 -48.55 -7.87 -17.97
C LEU A 936 -49.93 -8.42 -17.63
N ALA A 937 -50.05 -9.73 -17.50
CA ALA A 937 -51.30 -10.38 -17.11
C ALA A 937 -51.83 -9.92 -15.73
N HIS A 938 -50.92 -9.70 -14.79
CA HIS A 938 -51.25 -9.14 -13.47
C HIS A 938 -51.84 -7.73 -13.62
N TRP A 939 -51.18 -6.83 -14.33
CA TRP A 939 -51.68 -5.46 -14.50
C TRP A 939 -52.93 -5.37 -15.36
N GLN A 940 -53.14 -6.22 -16.36
CA GLN A 940 -54.38 -6.32 -17.12
C GLN A 940 -55.56 -6.69 -16.21
N LYS A 941 -55.35 -7.67 -15.30
CA LYS A 941 -56.36 -8.06 -14.30
C LYS A 941 -56.67 -6.95 -13.30
N GLU A 942 -55.66 -6.19 -12.88
CA GLU A 942 -55.90 -5.06 -11.96
C GLU A 942 -56.60 -3.88 -12.68
N ALA A 943 -56.25 -3.62 -13.96
CA ALA A 943 -56.93 -2.62 -14.76
C ALA A 943 -58.44 -2.94 -14.98
N GLU A 944 -58.79 -4.21 -15.12
CA GLU A 944 -60.20 -4.66 -15.22
C GLU A 944 -60.98 -4.54 -13.89
N ARG A 945 -60.27 -4.59 -12.75
CA ARG A 945 -60.88 -4.45 -11.39
C ARG A 945 -61.26 -3.03 -11.03
N VAL A 946 -60.69 -2.02 -11.67
CA VAL A 946 -61.05 -0.61 -11.48
C VAL A 946 -62.25 -0.32 -12.37
N PRO A 947 -63.49 -0.17 -11.86
CA PRO A 947 -64.64 0.13 -12.67
C PRO A 947 -64.40 1.45 -13.41
N GLY A 948 -64.37 1.42 -14.71
CA GLY A 948 -64.13 2.56 -15.55
C GLY A 948 -65.11 3.69 -15.30
N LEU A 949 -64.61 4.88 -15.28
CA LEU A 949 -65.30 6.07 -15.73
C LEU A 949 -65.52 5.93 -17.28
N SER A 950 -66.34 4.96 -17.66
CA SER A 950 -66.80 4.82 -19.02
C SER A 950 -68.18 5.50 -19.15
N GLY A 951 -68.12 6.69 -19.68
CA GLY A 951 -69.15 7.14 -20.56
C GLY A 951 -70.49 7.56 -19.98
N ASN A 952 -70.73 8.82 -19.93
CA ASN A 952 -71.90 9.40 -20.54
C ASN A 952 -71.66 10.88 -20.83
N ASP A 953 -71.26 11.13 -22.06
CA ASP A 953 -71.72 12.37 -22.73
C ASP A 953 -71.70 12.12 -24.22
N ARG A 954 -72.81 11.51 -24.65
CA ARG A 954 -73.37 11.68 -26.01
C ARG A 954 -74.84 11.99 -25.81
N SER A 955 -75.18 13.26 -25.76
CA SER A 955 -76.40 13.86 -26.31
C SER A 955 -76.16 15.35 -26.59
#